data_8f598059ee824b2a9b68b1f1ba23613d
#
_entry.id   8f598059ee824b2a9b68b1f1ba23613d
#
_cell.length_a   1.000
_cell.length_b   1.000
_cell.length_c   1.000
_cell.angle_alpha   90.00
_cell.angle_beta   90.00
_cell.angle_gamma   90.00
#
_symmetry.space_group_name_H-M   'P 1'
#
loop_
_entity.id
_entity.type
_entity.pdbx_description
1 polymer ?
#
loop_
_entity_poly.entity_id
_entity_poly.type
_entity_poly.pdbx_seq_one_letter_code
_entity_poly.pdbx_strand_id
1 'polypeptide(L)'
;MKNLFLFLFLLVVFTSKAQDNRVSGLNSRQFSKYWKVESESPDYKVTFQGDTAEIVSPKGLTLWRKEKMSGKVTIEYDACVVVESDGDRLSDLNCFWMASDPQYPDNLWKREKWRSGIFLNCYSLQLYYLGYGGNHNSTTRFRRYDGDESGITNPKARPAILKEYTDAGHLLKPNHWYHIKITNENNRVSYYIDGERLVDFRDAEPLREGWFGFRTTLSRTRITNFSYECSSQEVATVPLQWIGETPRQDKVVSFGVPFDKGEVFPENKLRLSAESGEDIPIDTWTLAYWPDGSVKWGGIAGVIPAGTEKLTLEKAVKKSKAKSKLPDTDKKKSVSVAETSQGIHISTGVISAYIPRQGEFLIDSLLYKGVKVGEKARLICHTQSEPVLESTSQVSFTNYIGELKSVTVERAGSVRALVKLEGVHKSPNGREWLPFVVRLYFYGGSEQVKMVHSFVYDGDQNKDFIRALGVRFDVPMREALYNRHVAFSCADGGVWSEPVQPLVGRRILTLDKTGNGESSLQQQQMEGKRIPSYEAFDEKNRALLDHWASWDSYRLSQLTADAFSIRKRANDNNPWIGTFSGTRSEGYAFAGDITGGMGLELHDFWQSYPSSIEISDAKTPVAALTAWIWSPDAEPMDLRHYDNVAHDLNASYEDVQEGMSTPYGIARTTTFTLIPQGGYSGKKAFAEQAKQLAGPGVLMPVPDYLHAKQAFGVWSLPDRSTPFRARVEDRLDAYISFYQKAIEQNKWYGFWNYGDVMHAYDPVRHTCLLYTSPSPRDYAA
;
A
#
# COMPACT_ATOMS: atom_id res chain seq x y z
N MET A 1 22.04 7.94 -59.10
CA MET A 1 23.10 7.03 -58.63
C MET A 1 22.81 6.71 -57.19
N LYS A 2 22.07 5.71 -56.98
CA LYS A 2 22.25 4.36 -56.42
C LYS A 2 23.33 4.36 -55.31
N ASN A 3 22.97 4.24 -54.07
CA ASN A 3 23.62 3.36 -53.12
C ASN A 3 22.60 2.85 -52.12
N LEU A 4 22.30 1.58 -52.30
CA LEU A 4 21.48 0.68 -51.52
C LEU A 4 22.35 0.18 -50.34
N PHE A 5 22.09 0.56 -49.11
CA PHE A 5 22.69 -0.06 -47.92
C PHE A 5 21.75 -1.13 -47.41
N LEU A 6 22.13 -2.36 -47.64
CA LEU A 6 21.52 -3.59 -47.14
C LEU A 6 21.91 -3.76 -45.66
N PHE A 7 20.99 -3.49 -44.71
CA PHE A 7 21.17 -3.86 -43.31
C PHE A 7 20.71 -5.31 -43.13
N LEU A 8 21.70 -6.19 -42.99
CA LEU A 8 21.50 -7.58 -42.61
C LEU A 8 21.17 -7.61 -41.10
N PHE A 9 19.89 -7.78 -40.73
CA PHE A 9 19.50 -8.10 -39.37
C PHE A 9 19.86 -9.56 -39.08
N LEU A 10 20.96 -9.77 -38.34
CA LEU A 10 21.26 -11.06 -37.74
C LEU A 10 20.25 -11.31 -36.61
N LEU A 11 19.22 -12.10 -36.89
CA LEU A 11 18.31 -12.64 -35.87
C LEU A 11 19.10 -13.69 -35.07
N VAL A 12 19.73 -13.28 -33.98
CA VAL A 12 20.25 -14.24 -32.99
C VAL A 12 19.04 -14.75 -32.20
N VAL A 13 18.51 -15.87 -32.67
CA VAL A 13 17.56 -16.68 -31.90
C VAL A 13 18.36 -17.26 -30.73
N PHE A 14 18.27 -16.62 -29.58
CA PHE A 14 18.61 -17.27 -28.32
C PHE A 14 17.57 -18.38 -28.07
N THR A 15 17.81 -19.56 -28.60
CA THR A 15 17.22 -20.75 -28.03
C THR A 15 17.84 -20.90 -26.67
N SER A 16 17.14 -20.43 -25.62
CA SER A 16 17.42 -20.90 -24.28
C SER A 16 17.16 -22.40 -24.28
N LYS A 17 18.23 -23.20 -24.39
CA LYS A 17 18.15 -24.59 -23.96
C LYS A 17 17.67 -24.50 -22.50
N ALA A 18 16.44 -24.92 -22.25
CA ALA A 18 16.02 -25.28 -20.91
C ALA A 18 17.07 -26.26 -20.39
N GLN A 19 17.86 -25.83 -19.45
CA GLN A 19 18.84 -26.68 -18.80
C GLN A 19 18.00 -27.72 -18.09
N ASP A 20 18.11 -28.97 -18.53
CA ASP A 20 17.39 -30.10 -17.93
C ASP A 20 17.94 -30.25 -16.50
N ASN A 21 17.26 -29.65 -15.55
CA ASN A 21 17.60 -29.66 -14.12
C ASN A 21 17.25 -31.02 -13.46
N ARG A 22 16.88 -32.01 -14.29
CA ARG A 22 16.50 -33.34 -13.81
C ARG A 22 17.73 -34.13 -13.39
N VAL A 23 17.85 -34.38 -12.09
CA VAL A 23 18.91 -35.19 -11.52
C VAL A 23 18.43 -36.63 -11.45
N SER A 24 19.10 -37.54 -12.12
CA SER A 24 18.85 -38.99 -12.06
C SER A 24 20.00 -39.71 -11.35
N GLY A 25 19.75 -40.89 -10.83
CA GLY A 25 20.84 -41.79 -10.37
C GLY A 25 20.51 -42.55 -9.10
N LEU A 26 20.08 -43.77 -9.30
CA LEU A 26 20.12 -44.84 -8.31
C LEU A 26 20.78 -46.04 -8.98
N ASN A 27 22.13 -46.00 -9.08
CA ASN A 27 22.92 -47.11 -9.64
C ASN A 27 24.18 -47.35 -8.80
N SER A 28 24.83 -48.47 -9.04
CA SER A 28 25.98 -48.91 -8.25
C SER A 28 27.15 -47.93 -8.23
N ARG A 29 27.39 -47.20 -9.33
CA ARG A 29 28.52 -46.25 -9.47
C ARG A 29 28.32 -44.97 -8.65
N GLN A 30 27.07 -44.59 -8.45
CA GLN A 30 26.70 -43.32 -7.82
C GLN A 30 26.14 -43.49 -6.42
N PHE A 31 25.85 -44.71 -6.01
CA PHE A 31 25.18 -45.04 -4.76
C PHE A 31 25.85 -44.42 -3.54
N SER A 32 27.11 -44.77 -3.29
CA SER A 32 27.84 -44.27 -2.11
C SER A 32 28.02 -42.73 -2.10
N LYS A 33 28.04 -42.11 -3.28
CA LYS A 33 28.17 -40.66 -3.42
C LYS A 33 26.88 -39.94 -3.03
N TYR A 34 25.74 -40.42 -3.49
CA TYR A 34 24.48 -39.71 -3.42
C TYR A 34 23.46 -40.31 -2.45
N TRP A 35 23.68 -41.52 -1.96
CA TRP A 35 22.75 -42.21 -1.07
C TRP A 35 23.41 -42.65 0.24
N LYS A 36 22.58 -42.71 1.28
CA LYS A 36 22.98 -43.15 2.61
C LYS A 36 21.95 -44.08 3.21
N VAL A 37 22.36 -45.22 3.70
CA VAL A 37 21.50 -46.18 4.39
C VAL A 37 21.50 -45.89 5.88
N GLU A 38 20.31 -45.82 6.44
CA GLU A 38 20.03 -45.77 7.87
C GLU A 38 19.21 -47.02 8.21
N SER A 39 19.79 -47.99 8.89
CA SER A 39 19.17 -49.29 9.11
C SER A 39 19.23 -49.75 10.57
N GLU A 40 18.16 -50.40 11.01
CA GLU A 40 18.00 -51.03 12.32
C GLU A 40 18.77 -52.35 12.43
N SER A 41 19.07 -53.00 11.30
CA SER A 41 19.88 -54.24 11.24
C SER A 41 21.11 -54.03 10.37
N PRO A 42 22.27 -54.58 10.76
CA PRO A 42 23.46 -54.60 9.90
C PRO A 42 23.32 -55.53 8.69
N ASP A 43 22.39 -56.51 8.72
CA ASP A 43 22.23 -57.59 7.72
C ASP A 43 21.45 -57.18 6.48
N TYR A 44 21.19 -55.87 6.32
CA TYR A 44 20.54 -55.33 5.10
C TYR A 44 21.43 -55.55 3.87
N LYS A 45 20.79 -55.69 2.70
CA LYS A 45 21.49 -55.77 1.42
C LYS A 45 20.93 -54.76 0.43
N VAL A 46 21.80 -54.08 -0.29
CA VAL A 46 21.48 -53.27 -1.45
C VAL A 46 22.32 -53.76 -2.62
N THR A 47 21.67 -54.32 -3.60
CA THR A 47 22.29 -54.88 -4.81
C THR A 47 21.76 -54.16 -6.04
N PHE A 48 22.51 -54.21 -7.15
CA PHE A 48 22.16 -53.49 -8.38
C PHE A 48 22.19 -54.42 -9.58
N GLN A 49 21.14 -54.30 -10.41
CA GLN A 49 21.11 -54.89 -11.74
C GLN A 49 20.81 -53.75 -12.74
N GLY A 50 21.85 -53.25 -13.41
CA GLY A 50 21.76 -52.02 -14.19
C GLY A 50 21.44 -50.82 -13.31
N ASP A 51 20.37 -50.10 -13.65
CA ASP A 51 19.84 -48.96 -12.89
C ASP A 51 18.75 -49.37 -11.88
N THR A 52 18.51 -50.66 -11.69
CA THR A 52 17.59 -51.19 -10.67
C THR A 52 18.33 -51.53 -9.38
N ALA A 53 17.93 -50.89 -8.29
CA ALA A 53 18.39 -51.25 -6.93
C ALA A 53 17.41 -52.23 -6.31
N GLU A 54 17.94 -53.38 -5.79
CA GLU A 54 17.17 -54.27 -4.95
C GLU A 54 17.61 -54.09 -3.50
N ILE A 55 16.66 -53.83 -2.62
CA ILE A 55 16.84 -53.58 -1.20
C ILE A 55 16.20 -54.71 -0.43
N VAL A 56 17.01 -55.47 0.34
CA VAL A 56 16.51 -56.47 1.28
C VAL A 56 16.68 -55.93 2.70
N SER A 57 15.59 -55.79 3.40
CA SER A 57 15.50 -55.11 4.67
C SER A 57 14.95 -56.08 5.76
N PRO A 58 15.80 -56.74 6.56
CA PRO A 58 15.36 -57.67 7.63
C PRO A 58 14.72 -56.94 8.83
N LYS A 59 14.90 -55.62 8.94
CA LYS A 59 14.28 -54.72 9.91
C LYS A 59 14.02 -53.35 9.26
N GLY A 60 13.73 -52.33 10.05
CA GLY A 60 13.52 -50.99 9.53
C GLY A 60 14.73 -50.41 8.80
N LEU A 61 14.53 -49.88 7.59
CA LEU A 61 15.57 -49.27 6.77
C LEU A 61 15.03 -48.06 6.05
N THR A 62 15.81 -46.97 6.07
CA THR A 62 15.59 -45.81 5.23
C THR A 62 16.81 -45.57 4.34
N LEU A 63 16.56 -45.49 3.02
CA LEU A 63 17.58 -45.14 2.05
C LEU A 63 17.41 -43.65 1.72
N TRP A 64 18.26 -42.80 2.28
CA TRP A 64 18.21 -41.37 2.16
C TRP A 64 19.00 -40.84 0.96
N ARG A 65 18.42 -39.92 0.19
CA ARG A 65 19.16 -39.05 -0.74
C ARG A 65 19.98 -38.06 0.06
N LYS A 66 21.30 -37.93 -0.24
CA LYS A 66 22.19 -37.01 0.51
C LYS A 66 21.99 -35.54 0.16
N GLU A 67 21.45 -35.26 -1.01
CA GLU A 67 21.20 -33.91 -1.45
C GLU A 67 19.88 -33.40 -0.88
N LYS A 68 19.91 -32.18 -0.34
CA LYS A 68 18.73 -31.48 0.17
C LYS A 68 17.95 -30.89 -1.02
N MET A 69 16.67 -31.15 -1.10
CA MET A 69 15.75 -30.63 -2.10
C MET A 69 15.12 -29.35 -1.59
N SER A 70 14.84 -28.38 -2.46
CA SER A 70 14.18 -27.14 -2.10
C SER A 70 13.42 -26.53 -3.29
N GLY A 71 12.45 -25.65 -2.99
CA GLY A 71 11.62 -25.00 -4.01
C GLY A 71 10.46 -25.87 -4.46
N LYS A 72 10.13 -25.78 -5.76
CA LYS A 72 9.18 -26.69 -6.39
C LYS A 72 9.92 -27.99 -6.69
N VAL A 73 9.47 -29.09 -6.10
CA VAL A 73 10.10 -30.40 -6.21
C VAL A 73 9.16 -31.38 -6.87
N THR A 74 9.66 -32.06 -7.91
CA THR A 74 9.00 -33.22 -8.52
C THR A 74 9.95 -34.41 -8.37
N ILE A 75 9.47 -35.52 -7.82
CA ILE A 75 10.19 -36.76 -7.65
C ILE A 75 9.43 -37.85 -8.41
N GLU A 76 10.12 -38.62 -9.25
CA GLU A 76 9.56 -39.74 -10.01
C GLU A 76 10.44 -40.97 -9.88
N TYR A 77 9.83 -42.13 -9.74
CA TYR A 77 10.50 -43.43 -9.70
C TYR A 77 9.52 -44.58 -9.92
N ASP A 78 10.05 -45.72 -10.34
CA ASP A 78 9.31 -46.97 -10.40
C ASP A 78 9.76 -47.89 -9.23
N ALA A 79 8.77 -48.54 -8.61
CA ALA A 79 9.06 -49.40 -7.46
C ALA A 79 8.17 -50.65 -7.45
N CYS A 80 8.72 -51.74 -6.92
CA CYS A 80 8.07 -53.05 -6.83
C CYS A 80 8.41 -53.72 -5.52
N VAL A 81 7.41 -54.32 -4.85
CA VAL A 81 7.66 -55.22 -3.72
C VAL A 81 7.73 -56.67 -4.25
N VAL A 82 8.88 -57.30 -3.98
CA VAL A 82 9.17 -58.62 -4.51
C VAL A 82 8.62 -59.71 -3.57
N VAL A 83 7.89 -60.63 -4.13
CA VAL A 83 7.36 -61.82 -3.43
C VAL A 83 7.64 -63.04 -4.33
N GLU A 84 8.79 -63.69 -4.10
CA GLU A 84 9.27 -64.85 -4.88
C GLU A 84 9.37 -66.11 -4.03
N SER A 85 9.29 -65.98 -2.70
CA SER A 85 9.36 -67.10 -1.75
C SER A 85 8.38 -66.93 -0.60
N ASP A 86 8.09 -68.04 0.11
CA ASP A 86 7.16 -68.06 1.26
C ASP A 86 7.60 -67.17 2.43
N GLY A 87 8.86 -66.71 2.43
CA GLY A 87 9.42 -65.80 3.44
C GLY A 87 9.31 -64.33 3.08
N ASP A 88 8.92 -63.98 1.84
CA ASP A 88 8.81 -62.63 1.39
C ASP A 88 7.50 -62.00 1.86
N ARG A 89 7.59 -60.76 2.39
CA ARG A 89 6.43 -60.05 2.91
C ARG A 89 6.00 -58.97 1.94
N LEU A 90 4.72 -59.01 1.55
CA LEU A 90 4.10 -57.96 0.75
C LEU A 90 3.67 -56.78 1.66
N SER A 91 4.50 -55.81 1.82
CA SER A 91 4.23 -54.64 2.69
C SER A 91 5.28 -53.55 2.54
N ASP A 92 4.91 -52.31 2.94
CA ASP A 92 5.81 -51.23 3.28
C ASP A 92 6.62 -50.65 2.09
N LEU A 93 5.97 -50.33 0.99
CA LEU A 93 6.52 -49.48 -0.05
C LEU A 93 6.32 -48.01 0.34
N ASN A 94 7.14 -47.53 1.29
CA ASN A 94 6.93 -46.22 1.91
C ASN A 94 7.98 -45.23 1.46
N CYS A 95 7.68 -43.93 1.60
CA CYS A 95 8.64 -42.86 1.39
C CYS A 95 8.46 -41.71 2.35
N PHE A 96 9.55 -40.97 2.54
CA PHE A 96 9.62 -39.69 3.20
C PHE A 96 10.07 -38.63 2.21
N TRP A 97 9.51 -37.44 2.28
CA TRP A 97 10.05 -36.28 1.51
C TRP A 97 9.93 -35.01 2.29
N MET A 98 10.74 -34.03 1.93
CA MET A 98 10.95 -32.79 2.67
C MET A 98 11.34 -33.03 4.14
N ALA A 99 12.05 -34.12 4.40
CA ALA A 99 12.46 -34.50 5.76
C ALA A 99 13.51 -33.50 6.28
N SER A 100 13.35 -33.05 7.51
CA SER A 100 14.35 -32.25 8.24
C SER A 100 14.29 -32.56 9.74
N ASP A 101 15.40 -32.37 10.42
CA ASP A 101 15.46 -32.49 11.89
C ASP A 101 15.30 -31.09 12.49
N PRO A 102 14.22 -30.77 13.24
CA PRO A 102 14.02 -29.44 13.81
C PRO A 102 15.15 -28.96 14.72
N GLN A 103 15.86 -29.89 15.37
CA GLN A 103 17.04 -29.56 16.19
C GLN A 103 18.28 -29.25 15.34
N TYR A 104 18.35 -29.78 14.12
CA TYR A 104 19.48 -29.65 13.20
C TYR A 104 18.99 -29.45 11.75
N PRO A 105 18.33 -28.32 11.43
CA PRO A 105 17.61 -28.15 10.16
C PRO A 105 18.50 -28.22 8.91
N ASP A 106 19.78 -27.93 9.05
CA ASP A 106 20.77 -28.02 7.96
C ASP A 106 21.58 -29.33 7.94
N ASN A 107 21.32 -30.26 8.86
CA ASN A 107 22.07 -31.48 8.95
C ASN A 107 21.25 -32.68 9.46
N LEU A 108 20.56 -33.34 8.54
CA LEU A 108 19.77 -34.55 8.82
C LEU A 108 20.62 -35.69 9.49
N TRP A 109 21.91 -35.70 9.22
CA TRP A 109 22.82 -36.79 9.64
C TRP A 109 23.28 -36.68 11.10
N LYS A 110 23.02 -35.54 11.74
CA LYS A 110 23.53 -35.30 13.11
C LYS A 110 23.06 -36.34 14.11
N ARG A 111 21.84 -36.86 13.95
CA ARG A 111 21.22 -37.85 14.84
C ARG A 111 20.97 -39.21 14.15
N GLU A 112 21.61 -39.49 13.03
CA GLU A 112 21.40 -40.72 12.27
C GLU A 112 21.65 -42.00 13.09
N LYS A 113 22.70 -42.01 13.92
CA LYS A 113 23.03 -43.16 14.79
C LYS A 113 21.96 -43.40 15.85
N TRP A 114 21.33 -42.36 16.33
CA TRP A 114 20.22 -42.46 17.26
C TRP A 114 18.93 -42.90 16.58
N ARG A 115 18.61 -42.37 15.40
CA ARG A 115 17.44 -42.80 14.62
C ARG A 115 17.60 -44.26 14.16
N SER A 116 18.78 -44.59 13.65
CA SER A 116 19.22 -45.98 13.36
C SER A 116 18.19 -46.79 12.55
N GLY A 117 17.43 -46.17 11.68
CA GLY A 117 16.38 -46.86 10.90
C GLY A 117 15.14 -47.29 11.69
N ILE A 118 15.04 -46.97 12.98
CA ILE A 118 13.88 -47.27 13.82
C ILE A 118 12.73 -46.34 13.44
N PHE A 119 11.56 -46.87 13.05
CA PHE A 119 10.43 -46.09 12.56
C PHE A 119 9.94 -45.04 13.58
N LEU A 120 9.83 -45.42 14.86
CA LEU A 120 9.34 -44.50 15.89
C LEU A 120 10.27 -43.30 16.07
N ASN A 121 11.56 -43.48 15.89
CA ASN A 121 12.51 -42.37 16.02
C ASN A 121 12.41 -41.35 14.87
N CYS A 122 11.73 -41.70 13.75
CA CYS A 122 11.43 -40.76 12.69
C CYS A 122 10.36 -39.72 13.07
N TYR A 123 9.63 -39.89 14.17
CA TYR A 123 8.74 -38.84 14.69
C TYR A 123 9.49 -37.56 15.13
N SER A 124 10.79 -37.67 15.34
CA SER A 124 11.68 -36.51 15.59
C SER A 124 11.88 -35.62 14.35
N LEU A 125 11.45 -36.03 13.18
CA LEU A 125 11.63 -35.31 11.94
C LEU A 125 10.34 -34.57 11.53
N GLN A 126 10.48 -33.39 10.93
CA GLN A 126 9.44 -32.79 10.11
C GLN A 126 9.53 -33.40 8.72
N LEU A 127 8.43 -33.95 8.20
CA LEU A 127 8.42 -34.59 6.89
C LEU A 127 6.98 -34.87 6.42
N TYR A 128 6.81 -35.13 5.14
CA TYR A 128 5.64 -35.83 4.62
C TYR A 128 5.94 -37.31 4.48
N TYR A 129 4.98 -38.14 4.86
CA TYR A 129 5.08 -39.59 4.83
C TYR A 129 3.91 -40.19 4.06
N LEU A 130 4.21 -41.06 3.11
CA LEU A 130 3.26 -42.00 2.57
C LEU A 130 3.70 -43.44 2.85
N GLY A 131 2.83 -44.20 3.51
CA GLY A 131 2.99 -45.63 3.71
C GLY A 131 2.05 -46.37 2.79
N TYR A 132 2.58 -46.94 1.68
CA TYR A 132 1.80 -47.74 0.73
C TYR A 132 1.88 -49.20 1.08
N GLY A 133 0.71 -49.81 1.33
CA GLY A 133 0.62 -51.19 1.77
C GLY A 133 1.19 -51.44 3.18
N GLY A 134 1.08 -50.48 4.08
CA GLY A 134 1.47 -50.64 5.49
C GLY A 134 0.61 -51.61 6.26
N ASN A 135 1.00 -51.97 7.50
CA ASN A 135 0.30 -52.90 8.38
C ASN A 135 0.00 -54.26 7.70
N HIS A 136 1.01 -54.94 7.18
CA HIS A 136 0.82 -56.18 6.44
C HIS A 136 -0.09 -56.05 5.22
N ASN A 137 0.14 -54.99 4.45
CA ASN A 137 -0.64 -54.66 3.24
C ASN A 137 -2.13 -54.47 3.50
N SER A 138 -2.51 -53.86 4.61
CA SER A 138 -3.91 -53.59 4.96
C SER A 138 -4.31 -52.13 4.88
N THR A 139 -3.32 -51.21 4.76
CA THR A 139 -3.57 -49.77 4.73
C THR A 139 -2.60 -49.00 3.84
N THR A 140 -3.09 -47.95 3.20
CA THR A 140 -2.25 -46.91 2.59
C THR A 140 -2.58 -45.60 3.28
N ARG A 141 -1.54 -44.95 3.88
CA ARG A 141 -1.74 -43.79 4.75
C ARG A 141 -0.80 -42.66 4.40
N PHE A 142 -1.36 -41.44 4.36
CA PHE A 142 -0.60 -40.21 4.28
C PHE A 142 -0.63 -39.46 5.61
N ARG A 143 0.54 -38.93 6.04
CA ARG A 143 0.71 -38.15 7.26
C ARG A 143 1.70 -37.02 7.05
N ARG A 144 1.57 -35.96 7.84
CA ARG A 144 2.59 -34.92 8.05
C ARG A 144 3.17 -35.08 9.45
N TYR A 145 4.47 -35.11 9.58
CA TYR A 145 5.16 -35.16 10.85
C TYR A 145 5.68 -33.76 11.21
N ASP A 146 5.56 -33.40 12.48
CA ASP A 146 5.90 -32.06 13.00
C ASP A 146 7.24 -32.04 13.75
N GLY A 147 7.88 -33.20 13.88
CA GLY A 147 9.11 -33.35 14.66
C GLY A 147 8.87 -33.46 16.17
N ASP A 148 7.66 -33.79 16.58
CA ASP A 148 7.31 -34.00 17.99
C ASP A 148 7.79 -35.39 18.49
N GLU A 149 8.89 -35.36 19.23
CA GLU A 149 9.49 -36.60 19.81
C GLU A 149 8.60 -37.27 20.85
N SER A 150 7.61 -36.59 21.41
CA SER A 150 6.67 -37.17 22.36
C SER A 150 5.90 -38.37 21.76
N GLY A 151 5.66 -38.34 20.42
CA GLY A 151 5.05 -39.43 19.67
C GLY A 151 5.84 -40.76 19.72
N ILE A 152 7.11 -40.73 20.07
CA ILE A 152 7.96 -41.94 20.21
C ILE A 152 7.44 -42.84 21.37
N THR A 153 7.14 -42.24 22.51
CA THR A 153 6.69 -42.92 23.72
C THR A 153 5.19 -42.84 23.94
N ASN A 154 4.51 -41.80 23.41
CA ASN A 154 3.08 -41.56 23.58
C ASN A 154 2.31 -41.77 22.26
N PRO A 155 1.55 -42.86 22.09
CA PRO A 155 0.79 -43.10 20.89
C PRO A 155 -0.25 -42.01 20.53
N LYS A 156 -0.75 -41.26 21.53
CA LYS A 156 -1.73 -40.19 21.32
C LYS A 156 -1.09 -38.93 20.71
N ALA A 157 0.22 -38.76 20.84
CA ALA A 157 0.98 -37.64 20.26
C ALA A 157 1.54 -37.96 18.86
N ARG A 158 1.25 -39.12 18.31
CA ARG A 158 1.71 -39.49 16.97
C ARG A 158 1.00 -38.66 15.89
N PRO A 159 1.68 -38.36 14.78
CA PRO A 159 1.09 -37.60 13.67
C PRO A 159 -0.26 -38.16 13.21
N ALA A 160 -1.24 -37.28 13.03
CA ALA A 160 -2.58 -37.67 12.58
C ALA A 160 -2.55 -38.31 11.18
N ILE A 161 -3.49 -39.25 10.94
CA ILE A 161 -3.73 -39.77 9.59
C ILE A 161 -4.52 -38.72 8.83
N LEU A 162 -3.92 -38.13 7.78
CA LEU A 162 -4.55 -37.12 6.95
C LEU A 162 -5.36 -37.73 5.80
N LYS A 163 -4.93 -38.90 5.32
CA LYS A 163 -5.64 -39.67 4.30
C LYS A 163 -5.37 -41.16 4.54
N GLU A 164 -6.39 -42.01 4.36
CA GLU A 164 -6.28 -43.46 4.50
C GLU A 164 -7.10 -44.15 3.43
N TYR A 165 -6.55 -45.28 2.93
CA TYR A 165 -7.18 -46.23 2.06
C TYR A 165 -7.01 -47.63 2.65
N THR A 166 -8.07 -48.45 2.57
CA THR A 166 -8.10 -49.84 3.05
C THR A 166 -8.68 -50.81 2.01
N ASP A 167 -9.13 -50.29 0.86
CA ASP A 167 -9.67 -51.07 -0.23
C ASP A 167 -8.55 -51.70 -1.08
N ALA A 168 -8.85 -52.81 -1.74
CA ALA A 168 -7.90 -53.60 -2.50
C ALA A 168 -7.27 -52.85 -3.69
N GLY A 169 -7.95 -51.81 -4.21
CA GLY A 169 -7.43 -50.96 -5.31
C GLY A 169 -6.22 -50.11 -4.89
N HIS A 170 -6.12 -49.79 -3.61
CA HIS A 170 -5.07 -48.94 -3.05
C HIS A 170 -4.09 -49.71 -2.15
N LEU A 171 -3.98 -51.01 -2.34
CA LEU A 171 -3.04 -51.89 -1.66
C LEU A 171 -2.03 -52.49 -2.64
N LEU A 172 -0.89 -53.00 -2.13
CA LEU A 172 0.17 -53.59 -2.93
C LEU A 172 -0.25 -54.87 -3.59
N LYS A 173 0.17 -55.09 -4.84
CA LYS A 173 0.14 -56.37 -5.57
C LYS A 173 1.58 -56.95 -5.62
N PRO A 174 1.73 -58.25 -5.45
CA PRO A 174 3.06 -58.87 -5.47
C PRO A 174 3.69 -58.76 -6.86
N ASN A 175 4.99 -58.43 -6.91
CA ASN A 175 5.77 -58.33 -8.15
C ASN A 175 5.23 -57.32 -9.19
N HIS A 176 4.37 -56.39 -8.77
CA HIS A 176 3.81 -55.35 -9.63
C HIS A 176 4.69 -54.10 -9.54
N TRP A 177 5.04 -53.53 -10.68
CA TRP A 177 5.73 -52.28 -10.79
C TRP A 177 4.76 -51.08 -10.74
N TYR A 178 5.01 -50.16 -9.82
CA TYR A 178 4.22 -48.94 -9.66
C TYR A 178 5.06 -47.74 -10.11
N HIS A 179 4.50 -46.92 -10.97
CA HIS A 179 5.08 -45.61 -11.29
C HIS A 179 4.61 -44.57 -10.27
N ILE A 180 5.55 -44.03 -9.50
CA ILE A 180 5.28 -43.11 -8.42
C ILE A 180 5.77 -41.71 -8.82
N LYS A 181 4.88 -40.72 -8.67
CA LYS A 181 5.18 -39.31 -8.84
C LYS A 181 4.76 -38.52 -7.61
N ILE A 182 5.69 -37.71 -7.09
CA ILE A 182 5.47 -36.83 -5.95
C ILE A 182 5.71 -35.41 -6.42
N THR A 183 4.78 -34.49 -6.10
CA THR A 183 4.99 -33.06 -6.32
C THR A 183 4.83 -32.31 -5.01
N ASN A 184 5.76 -31.38 -4.75
CA ASN A 184 5.72 -30.46 -3.62
C ASN A 184 5.89 -29.05 -4.19
N GLU A 185 4.79 -28.33 -4.31
CA GLU A 185 4.77 -27.01 -4.95
C GLU A 185 4.01 -26.02 -4.08
N ASN A 186 4.69 -24.95 -3.67
CA ASN A 186 4.15 -23.94 -2.77
C ASN A 186 3.61 -24.55 -1.46
N ASN A 187 2.30 -24.58 -1.29
CA ASN A 187 1.63 -25.22 -0.15
C ASN A 187 0.86 -26.48 -0.53
N ARG A 188 1.04 -27.00 -1.75
CA ARG A 188 0.32 -28.18 -2.25
C ARG A 188 1.27 -29.36 -2.39
N VAL A 189 0.88 -30.46 -1.78
CA VAL A 189 1.57 -31.74 -1.84
C VAL A 189 0.68 -32.74 -2.54
N SER A 190 1.19 -33.37 -3.59
CA SER A 190 0.44 -34.41 -4.30
C SER A 190 1.29 -35.66 -4.45
N TYR A 191 0.62 -36.82 -4.38
CA TYR A 191 1.23 -38.12 -4.59
C TYR A 191 0.39 -38.93 -5.58
N TYR A 192 1.05 -39.47 -6.57
CA TYR A 192 0.41 -40.23 -7.65
C TYR A 192 1.00 -41.63 -7.72
N ILE A 193 0.16 -42.63 -8.04
CA ILE A 193 0.55 -44.01 -8.40
C ILE A 193 -0.10 -44.33 -9.74
N ASP A 194 0.71 -44.72 -10.71
CA ASP A 194 0.27 -45.09 -12.07
C ASP A 194 -0.63 -44.03 -12.72
N GLY A 195 -0.36 -42.75 -12.40
CA GLY A 195 -1.11 -41.59 -12.88
C GLY A 195 -2.34 -41.25 -12.04
N GLU A 196 -2.81 -42.10 -11.14
CA GLU A 196 -3.90 -41.83 -10.22
C GLU A 196 -3.39 -40.99 -9.03
N ARG A 197 -4.10 -39.89 -8.70
CA ARG A 197 -3.74 -39.02 -7.59
C ARG A 197 -4.34 -39.50 -6.26
N LEU A 198 -3.50 -40.13 -5.40
CA LEU A 198 -3.90 -40.62 -4.10
C LEU A 198 -3.92 -39.51 -3.04
N VAL A 199 -3.03 -38.55 -3.13
CA VAL A 199 -2.94 -37.44 -2.18
C VAL A 199 -3.03 -36.12 -2.91
N ASP A 200 -3.87 -35.22 -2.39
CA ASP A 200 -3.93 -33.80 -2.72
C ASP A 200 -4.09 -33.06 -1.42
N PHE A 201 -2.96 -32.68 -0.83
CA PHE A 201 -2.93 -32.05 0.48
C PHE A 201 -2.45 -30.60 0.36
N ARG A 202 -3.17 -29.69 1.01
CA ARG A 202 -2.75 -28.30 1.17
C ARG A 202 -2.30 -28.10 2.59
N ASP A 203 -1.01 -27.83 2.76
CA ASP A 203 -0.39 -27.58 4.06
C ASP A 203 -0.43 -26.08 4.37
N ALA A 204 -0.98 -25.73 5.53
CA ALA A 204 -0.96 -24.36 6.02
C ALA A 204 0.46 -23.87 6.38
N GLU A 205 1.32 -24.82 6.79
CA GLU A 205 2.73 -24.60 7.16
C GLU A 205 3.66 -25.48 6.32
N PRO A 206 3.80 -25.23 5.01
CA PRO A 206 4.42 -26.15 4.08
C PRO A 206 5.92 -26.36 4.35
N LEU A 207 6.33 -27.62 4.27
CA LEU A 207 7.75 -28.00 4.29
C LEU A 207 8.36 -27.67 2.93
N ARG A 208 9.26 -26.68 2.87
CA ARG A 208 9.77 -26.08 1.62
C ARG A 208 11.13 -26.61 1.19
N GLU A 209 11.82 -27.27 2.10
CA GLU A 209 13.12 -27.87 1.86
C GLU A 209 13.31 -29.08 2.76
N GLY A 210 14.10 -30.03 2.32
CA GLY A 210 14.37 -31.24 3.08
C GLY A 210 14.94 -32.36 2.24
N TRP A 211 15.05 -33.51 2.83
CA TRP A 211 15.63 -34.72 2.20
C TRP A 211 14.54 -35.70 1.80
N PHE A 212 14.83 -36.51 0.79
CA PHE A 212 13.99 -37.60 0.33
C PHE A 212 14.56 -38.94 0.85
N GLY A 213 13.69 -39.89 1.23
CA GLY A 213 14.09 -41.22 1.62
C GLY A 213 13.04 -42.28 1.26
N PHE A 214 13.51 -43.39 0.67
CA PHE A 214 12.74 -44.63 0.59
C PHE A 214 12.72 -45.30 1.94
N ARG A 215 11.56 -45.76 2.38
CA ARG A 215 11.38 -46.41 3.67
C ARG A 215 10.77 -47.78 3.51
N THR A 216 11.41 -48.81 4.05
CA THR A 216 10.89 -50.18 4.00
C THR A 216 11.22 -50.95 5.32
N THR A 217 10.53 -52.03 5.58
CA THR A 217 10.78 -52.91 6.73
C THR A 217 10.32 -54.33 6.46
N LEU A 218 11.12 -55.33 6.82
CA LEU A 218 10.80 -56.75 6.64
C LEU A 218 10.30 -57.05 5.23
N SER A 219 10.92 -56.47 4.21
CA SER A 219 10.50 -56.63 2.82
C SER A 219 11.65 -56.59 1.85
N ARG A 220 11.41 -57.03 0.65
CA ARG A 220 12.32 -56.99 -0.49
C ARG A 220 11.71 -56.08 -1.56
N THR A 221 12.41 -54.98 -1.89
CA THR A 221 11.87 -53.93 -2.76
C THR A 221 12.85 -53.64 -3.88
N ARG A 222 12.36 -53.56 -5.14
CA ARG A 222 13.11 -53.08 -6.29
C ARG A 222 12.71 -51.68 -6.63
N ILE A 223 13.68 -50.78 -6.94
CA ILE A 223 13.48 -49.38 -7.31
C ILE A 223 14.33 -49.09 -8.55
N THR A 224 13.72 -48.43 -9.53
CA THR A 224 14.39 -48.02 -10.76
C THR A 224 13.90 -46.66 -11.22
N ASN A 225 14.49 -46.10 -12.26
CA ASN A 225 14.10 -44.84 -12.92
C ASN A 225 13.97 -43.65 -11.96
N PHE A 226 14.72 -43.66 -10.84
CA PHE A 226 14.68 -42.55 -9.89
C PHE A 226 15.19 -41.28 -10.51
N SER A 227 14.40 -40.23 -10.44
CA SER A 227 14.78 -38.89 -10.83
C SER A 227 14.05 -37.86 -9.98
N TYR A 228 14.66 -36.69 -9.83
CA TYR A 228 13.97 -35.53 -9.24
C TYR A 228 14.39 -34.27 -9.94
N GLU A 229 13.51 -33.30 -9.89
CA GLU A 229 13.71 -31.96 -10.36
C GLU A 229 13.42 -30.98 -9.24
N CYS A 230 14.33 -30.04 -9.00
CA CYS A 230 14.14 -28.90 -8.12
C CYS A 230 14.22 -27.64 -9.01
N SER A 231 13.12 -26.96 -9.18
CA SER A 231 13.14 -25.63 -9.74
C SER A 231 13.13 -24.60 -8.62
N SER A 232 13.88 -23.53 -8.79
CA SER A 232 13.68 -22.34 -7.95
C SER A 232 12.22 -21.97 -8.03
N GLN A 233 11.54 -21.73 -6.91
CA GLN A 233 10.25 -21.06 -6.95
C GLN A 233 10.46 -19.83 -7.81
N GLU A 234 9.63 -19.63 -8.84
CA GLU A 234 9.62 -18.37 -9.58
C GLU A 234 9.46 -17.28 -8.53
N VAL A 235 10.44 -16.40 -8.46
CA VAL A 235 10.39 -15.27 -7.54
C VAL A 235 9.25 -14.43 -8.05
N ALA A 236 8.23 -14.23 -7.22
CA ALA A 236 7.13 -13.34 -7.56
C ALA A 236 7.72 -11.99 -7.97
N THR A 237 7.71 -11.70 -9.25
CA THR A 237 8.24 -10.47 -9.83
C THR A 237 7.08 -9.62 -10.29
N VAL A 238 6.94 -8.44 -9.72
CA VAL A 238 5.85 -7.51 -9.97
C VAL A 238 6.42 -6.26 -10.64
N PRO A 239 6.28 -6.11 -11.95
CA PRO A 239 6.64 -4.87 -12.61
C PRO A 239 5.64 -3.77 -12.24
N LEU A 240 6.17 -2.60 -11.91
CA LEU A 240 5.39 -1.42 -11.50
C LEU A 240 5.57 -0.30 -12.51
N GLN A 241 4.52 0.49 -12.67
CA GLN A 241 4.52 1.67 -13.54
C GLN A 241 3.83 2.85 -12.86
N TRP A 242 4.17 4.05 -13.32
CA TRP A 242 3.45 5.27 -12.96
C TRP A 242 2.23 5.45 -13.86
N ILE A 243 1.11 5.84 -13.26
CA ILE A 243 0.01 6.48 -13.98
C ILE A 243 0.29 7.98 -13.96
N GLY A 244 0.36 8.60 -15.13
CA GLY A 244 0.78 9.99 -15.29
C GLY A 244 2.29 10.17 -15.48
N GLU A 245 2.80 11.35 -15.18
CA GLU A 245 4.23 11.68 -15.34
C GLU A 245 5.07 11.05 -14.22
N THR A 246 6.30 10.63 -14.57
CA THR A 246 7.30 10.24 -13.58
C THR A 246 7.62 11.42 -12.66
N PRO A 247 7.56 11.23 -11.33
CA PRO A 247 7.83 12.31 -10.39
C PRO A 247 9.24 12.89 -10.53
N ARG A 248 9.33 14.21 -10.52
CA ARG A 248 10.62 14.95 -10.62
C ARG A 248 11.28 15.23 -9.28
N GLN A 249 10.61 14.89 -8.18
CA GLN A 249 11.13 14.94 -6.80
C GLN A 249 10.82 13.62 -6.12
N ASP A 250 11.44 13.37 -4.97
CA ASP A 250 11.16 12.20 -4.15
C ASP A 250 9.65 12.12 -3.84
N LYS A 251 9.05 10.98 -4.17
CA LYS A 251 7.59 10.78 -4.05
C LYS A 251 7.27 9.73 -3.00
N VAL A 252 6.49 10.11 -2.00
CA VAL A 252 5.91 9.16 -1.05
C VAL A 252 4.81 8.35 -1.74
N VAL A 253 4.86 7.03 -1.59
CA VAL A 253 3.89 6.11 -2.20
C VAL A 253 3.32 5.14 -1.19
N SER A 254 2.08 4.74 -1.41
CA SER A 254 1.45 3.62 -0.72
C SER A 254 0.45 2.97 -1.69
N PHE A 255 0.65 1.68 -1.98
CA PHE A 255 -0.15 0.96 -2.98
C PHE A 255 -0.33 -0.50 -2.60
N GLY A 256 -1.27 -1.17 -3.26
CA GLY A 256 -1.56 -2.59 -3.08
C GLY A 256 -1.06 -3.44 -4.24
N VAL A 257 -0.63 -4.66 -3.94
CA VAL A 257 -0.21 -5.66 -4.92
C VAL A 257 -0.92 -6.97 -4.67
N PRO A 258 -1.62 -7.55 -5.67
CA PRO A 258 -2.22 -8.87 -5.56
C PRO A 258 -1.20 -9.97 -5.83
N PHE A 259 -1.36 -11.10 -5.15
CA PHE A 259 -0.56 -12.31 -5.32
C PHE A 259 -1.45 -13.54 -5.49
N ASP A 260 -0.95 -14.54 -6.19
CA ASP A 260 -1.62 -15.83 -6.29
C ASP A 260 -1.61 -16.58 -4.96
N LYS A 261 -2.55 -17.48 -4.83
CA LYS A 261 -2.63 -18.36 -3.68
C LYS A 261 -1.34 -19.18 -3.53
N GLY A 262 -0.71 -19.10 -2.34
CA GLY A 262 0.54 -19.79 -2.03
C GLY A 262 1.81 -19.12 -2.55
N GLU A 263 1.72 -17.98 -3.24
CA GLU A 263 2.87 -17.29 -3.86
C GLU A 263 3.73 -16.53 -2.83
N VAL A 264 3.08 -15.74 -1.98
CA VAL A 264 3.73 -14.94 -0.94
C VAL A 264 3.06 -15.22 0.41
N PHE A 265 3.86 -15.34 1.46
CA PHE A 265 3.39 -15.50 2.83
C PHE A 265 3.83 -14.31 3.68
N PRO A 266 3.18 -14.03 4.84
CA PRO A 266 3.49 -12.87 5.67
C PRO A 266 4.95 -12.77 6.11
N GLU A 267 5.62 -13.90 6.30
CA GLU A 267 7.03 -13.95 6.68
C GLU A 267 8.00 -13.70 5.53
N ASN A 268 7.54 -13.71 4.29
CA ASN A 268 8.38 -13.42 3.12
C ASN A 268 8.70 -11.92 3.07
N LYS A 269 9.97 -11.59 3.00
CA LYS A 269 10.40 -10.22 2.76
C LYS A 269 10.25 -9.89 1.28
N LEU A 270 9.66 -8.75 1.00
CA LEU A 270 9.61 -8.17 -0.35
C LEU A 270 10.74 -7.14 -0.49
N ARG A 271 11.22 -6.96 -1.70
CA ARG A 271 12.26 -6.02 -2.10
C ARG A 271 11.74 -5.20 -3.27
N LEU A 272 11.87 -3.88 -3.18
CA LEU A 272 11.59 -2.96 -4.27
C LEU A 272 12.92 -2.47 -4.85
N SER A 273 13.08 -2.58 -6.16
CA SER A 273 14.28 -2.11 -6.85
C SER A 273 13.94 -1.24 -8.06
N ALA A 274 14.78 -0.25 -8.32
CA ALA A 274 14.76 0.52 -9.54
C ALA A 274 15.38 -0.29 -10.70
N GLU A 275 15.17 0.14 -11.95
CA GLU A 275 15.80 -0.46 -13.15
C GLU A 275 17.34 -0.43 -13.07
N SER A 276 17.91 0.53 -12.37
CA SER A 276 19.36 0.60 -12.05
C SER A 276 19.86 -0.55 -11.17
N GLY A 277 18.97 -1.32 -10.55
CA GLY A 277 19.27 -2.35 -9.57
C GLY A 277 19.43 -1.82 -8.13
N GLU A 278 19.21 -0.53 -7.89
CA GLU A 278 19.24 0.08 -6.57
C GLU A 278 18.02 -0.35 -5.75
N ASP A 279 18.26 -0.73 -4.48
CA ASP A 279 17.22 -1.10 -3.54
C ASP A 279 16.57 0.13 -2.93
N ILE A 280 15.25 0.17 -2.96
CA ILE A 280 14.43 1.22 -2.34
C ILE A 280 13.83 0.65 -1.03
N PRO A 281 14.08 1.28 0.12
CA PRO A 281 13.50 0.86 1.38
C PRO A 281 11.97 0.91 1.35
N ILE A 282 11.33 -0.16 1.80
CA ILE A 282 9.86 -0.28 1.87
C ILE A 282 9.40 -0.86 3.20
N ASP A 283 8.21 -0.47 3.60
CA ASP A 283 7.42 -1.21 4.58
C ASP A 283 6.34 -2.02 3.86
N THR A 284 6.09 -3.24 4.34
CA THR A 284 5.09 -4.15 3.76
C THR A 284 4.13 -4.65 4.83
N TRP A 285 2.89 -4.93 4.44
CA TRP A 285 1.88 -5.53 5.32
C TRP A 285 0.84 -6.30 4.51
N THR A 286 0.16 -7.24 5.15
CA THR A 286 -0.93 -7.97 4.51
C THR A 286 -2.23 -7.18 4.62
N LEU A 287 -2.89 -6.96 3.49
CA LEU A 287 -4.22 -6.35 3.38
C LEU A 287 -5.32 -7.41 3.36
N ALA A 288 -5.07 -8.54 2.71
CA ALA A 288 -6.01 -9.66 2.65
C ALA A 288 -5.26 -10.99 2.54
N TYR A 289 -5.88 -12.05 3.02
CA TYR A 289 -5.35 -13.41 2.99
C TYR A 289 -6.17 -14.32 2.07
N TRP A 290 -5.51 -15.29 1.48
CA TRP A 290 -6.15 -16.48 0.96
C TRP A 290 -6.49 -17.45 2.11
N PRO A 291 -7.45 -18.39 1.91
CA PRO A 291 -7.81 -19.35 2.96
C PRO A 291 -6.67 -20.25 3.48
N ASP A 292 -5.55 -20.32 2.76
CA ASP A 292 -4.34 -21.07 3.14
C ASP A 292 -3.33 -20.24 3.93
N GLY A 293 -3.68 -19.01 4.32
CA GLY A 293 -2.81 -18.09 5.05
C GLY A 293 -1.81 -17.31 4.18
N SER A 294 -1.73 -17.60 2.86
CA SER A 294 -0.91 -16.79 1.96
C SER A 294 -1.52 -15.41 1.71
N VAL A 295 -0.69 -14.46 1.32
CA VAL A 295 -1.08 -13.07 1.06
C VAL A 295 -1.88 -13.00 -0.24
N LYS A 296 -3.13 -12.55 -0.17
CA LYS A 296 -3.95 -12.23 -1.35
C LYS A 296 -3.65 -10.81 -1.85
N TRP A 297 -3.57 -9.85 -0.94
CA TRP A 297 -3.18 -8.48 -1.22
C TRP A 297 -2.13 -8.03 -0.22
N GLY A 298 -1.00 -7.57 -0.72
CA GLY A 298 0.06 -6.94 0.06
C GLY A 298 0.01 -5.43 -0.07
N GLY A 299 0.10 -4.70 1.04
CA GLY A 299 0.30 -3.26 1.06
C GLY A 299 1.79 -2.94 1.07
N ILE A 300 2.20 -1.97 0.30
CA ILE A 300 3.58 -1.49 0.19
C ILE A 300 3.61 0.02 0.42
N ALA A 301 4.60 0.50 1.17
CA ALA A 301 4.87 1.93 1.31
C ALA A 301 6.37 2.19 1.15
N GLY A 302 6.70 3.30 0.49
CA GLY A 302 8.08 3.71 0.23
C GLY A 302 8.20 5.19 -0.11
N VAL A 303 9.45 5.65 -0.22
CA VAL A 303 9.78 6.94 -0.81
C VAL A 303 10.60 6.67 -2.06
N ILE A 304 10.00 6.95 -3.22
CA ILE A 304 10.63 6.68 -4.51
C ILE A 304 11.48 7.88 -4.91
N PRO A 305 12.78 7.69 -5.22
CA PRO A 305 13.65 8.76 -5.66
C PRO A 305 13.16 9.42 -6.96
N ALA A 306 13.43 10.72 -7.08
CA ALA A 306 13.12 11.51 -8.27
C ALA A 306 13.61 10.86 -9.57
N GLY A 307 12.80 10.90 -10.62
CA GLY A 307 13.16 10.38 -11.94
C GLY A 307 13.22 8.87 -12.08
N THR A 308 12.80 8.11 -11.08
CA THR A 308 12.73 6.64 -11.17
C THR A 308 11.50 6.23 -11.99
N GLU A 309 11.71 5.77 -13.22
CA GLU A 309 10.63 5.44 -14.16
C GLU A 309 10.05 4.05 -13.94
N LYS A 310 10.91 3.04 -13.88
CA LYS A 310 10.52 1.64 -13.76
C LYS A 310 10.99 1.04 -12.45
N LEU A 311 10.10 0.31 -11.84
CA LEU A 311 10.33 -0.35 -10.57
C LEU A 311 9.89 -1.82 -10.64
N THR A 312 10.55 -2.64 -9.85
CA THR A 312 10.22 -4.05 -9.73
C THR A 312 10.11 -4.41 -8.24
N LEU A 313 8.97 -4.99 -7.85
CA LEU A 313 8.81 -5.59 -6.53
C LEU A 313 9.00 -7.10 -6.66
N GLU A 314 9.85 -7.67 -5.81
CA GLU A 314 10.15 -9.10 -5.85
C GLU A 314 10.29 -9.68 -4.45
N LYS A 315 10.17 -11.00 -4.34
CA LYS A 315 10.44 -11.72 -3.09
C LYS A 315 11.95 -11.72 -2.85
N ALA A 316 12.38 -11.22 -1.69
CA ALA A 316 13.80 -11.17 -1.36
C ALA A 316 14.37 -12.58 -1.19
N VAL A 317 15.34 -12.95 -2.01
CA VAL A 317 16.10 -14.19 -1.85
C VAL A 317 17.16 -13.97 -0.75
N LYS A 318 17.26 -14.86 0.22
CA LYS A 318 18.34 -14.82 1.22
C LYS A 318 19.69 -14.92 0.52
N LYS A 319 20.32 -13.79 0.21
CA LYS A 319 21.76 -13.81 -0.12
C LYS A 319 22.54 -14.18 1.12
N SER A 320 23.47 -15.14 0.98
CA SER A 320 24.45 -15.50 1.99
C SER A 320 25.06 -14.27 2.64
N LYS A 321 25.25 -14.34 3.95
CA LYS A 321 25.81 -13.34 4.87
C LYS A 321 26.92 -12.45 4.27
N ALA A 322 26.59 -11.49 3.46
CA ALA A 322 27.34 -10.25 3.38
C ALA A 322 26.75 -9.34 4.46
N LYS A 323 27.55 -9.02 5.46
CA LYS A 323 27.21 -8.02 6.49
C LYS A 323 27.04 -6.68 5.77
N SER A 324 25.85 -6.37 5.27
CA SER A 324 25.51 -5.00 4.96
C SER A 324 25.27 -4.29 6.28
N LYS A 325 26.31 -3.68 6.83
CA LYS A 325 26.08 -2.50 7.68
C LYS A 325 25.37 -1.51 6.77
N LEU A 326 24.10 -1.22 7.05
CA LEU A 326 23.43 -0.06 6.44
C LEU A 326 24.36 1.15 6.62
N PRO A 327 24.63 1.91 5.56
CA PRO A 327 25.38 3.15 5.69
C PRO A 327 24.68 4.06 6.72
N ASP A 328 25.43 4.82 7.50
CA ASP A 328 24.88 5.74 8.50
C ASP A 328 23.93 6.80 7.91
N THR A 329 23.95 6.99 6.59
CA THR A 329 23.02 7.82 5.82
C THR A 329 21.58 7.29 5.84
N ASP A 330 21.35 5.98 5.99
CA ASP A 330 20.01 5.40 5.96
C ASP A 330 19.29 5.53 7.31
N LYS A 331 20.02 5.70 8.41
CA LYS A 331 19.41 6.00 9.71
C LYS A 331 18.73 7.37 9.76
N LYS A 332 19.18 8.33 8.95
CA LYS A 332 18.57 9.66 8.84
C LYS A 332 17.27 9.69 8.01
N LYS A 333 16.98 8.61 7.27
CA LYS A 333 15.77 8.48 6.43
C LYS A 333 14.73 7.51 7.00
N SER A 334 14.82 7.14 8.27
CA SER A 334 13.84 6.26 8.91
C SER A 334 12.84 7.03 9.76
N VAL A 335 11.61 6.53 9.85
CA VAL A 335 10.62 7.03 10.80
C VAL A 335 10.87 6.44 12.17
N SER A 336 10.77 7.27 13.19
CA SER A 336 10.73 6.82 14.59
C SER A 336 9.42 7.25 15.25
N VAL A 337 8.84 6.35 16.04
CA VAL A 337 7.60 6.56 16.79
C VAL A 337 7.89 6.26 18.26
N ALA A 338 7.59 7.22 19.13
CA ALA A 338 7.70 7.05 20.57
C ALA A 338 6.35 7.36 21.23
N GLU A 339 5.75 6.36 21.87
CA GLU A 339 4.46 6.47 22.52
C GLU A 339 4.63 6.71 24.01
N THR A 340 3.83 7.64 24.55
CA THR A 340 3.68 7.92 25.97
C THR A 340 2.20 7.88 26.38
N SER A 341 1.92 7.96 27.67
CA SER A 341 0.54 8.08 28.14
C SER A 341 -0.13 9.39 27.72
N GLN A 342 0.64 10.43 27.40
CA GLN A 342 0.12 11.74 27.06
C GLN A 342 0.05 11.99 25.54
N GLY A 343 0.90 11.34 24.75
CA GLY A 343 0.94 11.57 23.31
C GLY A 343 1.94 10.69 22.58
N ILE A 344 2.04 10.95 21.30
CA ILE A 344 2.88 10.22 20.34
C ILE A 344 3.85 11.22 19.74
N HIS A 345 5.15 10.93 19.84
CA HIS A 345 6.21 11.65 19.16
C HIS A 345 6.61 10.90 17.90
N ILE A 346 6.61 11.58 16.76
CA ILE A 346 7.04 11.02 15.47
C ILE A 346 8.16 11.89 14.92
N SER A 347 9.21 11.23 14.39
CA SER A 347 10.26 11.90 13.65
C SER A 347 10.53 11.17 12.34
N THR A 348 10.61 11.93 11.23
CA THR A 348 10.99 11.42 9.91
C THR A 348 12.48 11.65 9.61
N GLY A 349 13.21 12.27 10.54
CA GLY A 349 14.56 12.76 10.30
C GLY A 349 14.61 14.16 9.70
N VAL A 350 13.52 14.65 9.10
CA VAL A 350 13.37 16.02 8.56
C VAL A 350 12.38 16.83 9.38
N ILE A 351 11.26 16.23 9.73
CA ILE A 351 10.21 16.83 10.57
C ILE A 351 10.03 16.02 11.85
N SER A 352 9.49 16.69 12.88
CA SER A 352 9.03 16.07 14.10
C SER A 352 7.63 16.58 14.44
N ALA A 353 6.74 15.67 14.86
CA ALA A 353 5.36 15.95 15.24
C ALA A 353 5.07 15.41 16.64
N TYR A 354 4.26 16.14 17.41
CA TYR A 354 3.66 15.67 18.64
C TYR A 354 2.15 15.62 18.50
N ILE A 355 1.57 14.43 18.73
CA ILE A 355 0.14 14.12 18.63
C ILE A 355 -0.37 13.78 20.03
N PRO A 356 -1.24 14.60 20.65
CA PRO A 356 -1.79 14.31 21.98
C PRO A 356 -2.81 13.16 21.90
N ARG A 357 -3.01 12.45 23.00
CA ARG A 357 -3.99 11.35 23.04
C ARG A 357 -5.42 11.81 23.32
N GLN A 358 -5.61 13.03 23.72
CA GLN A 358 -6.93 13.61 24.05
C GLN A 358 -6.91 15.13 23.88
N GLY A 359 -8.06 15.75 23.89
CA GLY A 359 -8.25 17.18 23.73
C GLY A 359 -8.64 17.56 22.30
N GLU A 360 -8.42 18.81 21.91
CA GLU A 360 -8.88 19.36 20.63
C GLU A 360 -7.85 19.31 19.48
N PHE A 361 -6.58 19.01 19.78
CA PHE A 361 -5.51 19.12 18.80
C PHE A 361 -5.20 17.77 18.11
N LEU A 362 -5.32 17.74 16.80
CA LEU A 362 -4.88 16.62 15.97
C LEU A 362 -3.34 16.51 15.95
N ILE A 363 -2.67 17.66 15.90
CA ILE A 363 -1.21 17.81 16.01
C ILE A 363 -0.98 19.03 16.91
N ASP A 364 -0.34 18.84 18.05
CA ASP A 364 -0.03 19.94 18.97
C ASP A 364 1.15 20.76 18.47
N SER A 365 2.18 20.11 17.95
CA SER A 365 3.34 20.80 17.39
C SER A 365 3.95 20.07 16.21
N LEU A 366 4.44 20.83 15.23
CA LEU A 366 5.08 20.36 14.02
C LEU A 366 6.36 21.18 13.78
N LEU A 367 7.50 20.50 13.77
CA LEU A 367 8.82 21.10 13.64
C LEU A 367 9.46 20.69 12.31
N TYR A 368 10.12 21.62 11.65
CA TYR A 368 10.99 21.39 10.51
C TYR A 368 12.44 21.63 10.93
N LYS A 369 13.28 20.57 10.87
CA LYS A 369 14.68 20.63 11.30
C LYS A 369 14.86 21.28 12.68
N GLY A 370 13.98 20.99 13.62
CA GLY A 370 13.98 21.50 14.98
C GLY A 370 13.31 22.87 15.19
N VAL A 371 12.91 23.56 14.13
CA VAL A 371 12.18 24.85 14.22
C VAL A 371 10.67 24.56 14.15
N LYS A 372 9.92 25.06 15.14
CA LYS A 372 8.44 24.93 15.14
C LYS A 372 7.87 25.79 14.02
N VAL A 373 7.16 25.19 13.08
CA VAL A 373 6.58 25.85 11.89
C VAL A 373 5.07 25.74 11.82
N GLY A 374 4.47 24.86 12.64
CA GLY A 374 3.04 24.71 12.80
C GLY A 374 2.72 24.19 14.18
N GLU A 375 1.53 24.52 14.69
CA GLU A 375 1.04 24.02 15.97
C GLU A 375 -0.49 24.00 16.02
N LYS A 376 -1.04 23.32 17.04
CA LYS A 376 -2.45 23.34 17.42
C LYS A 376 -3.43 23.07 16.28
N ALA A 377 -3.07 22.07 15.44
CA ALA A 377 -3.97 21.62 14.37
C ALA A 377 -5.29 21.14 14.94
N ARG A 378 -6.43 21.67 14.49
CA ARG A 378 -7.75 21.31 14.99
C ARG A 378 -8.82 21.34 13.91
N LEU A 379 -9.84 20.50 14.07
CA LEU A 379 -11.03 20.56 13.24
C LEU A 379 -11.97 21.63 13.76
N ILE A 380 -12.59 22.38 12.85
CA ILE A 380 -13.56 23.41 13.14
C ILE A 380 -14.80 23.23 12.25
N CYS A 381 -15.98 23.39 12.84
CA CYS A 381 -17.25 23.36 12.13
C CYS A 381 -18.13 24.50 12.63
N HIS A 382 -18.71 25.25 11.69
CA HIS A 382 -19.68 26.29 11.99
C HIS A 382 -21.02 25.89 11.39
N THR A 383 -22.10 26.00 12.16
CA THR A 383 -23.45 25.73 11.69
C THR A 383 -24.34 26.96 11.87
N GLN A 384 -25.42 27.00 11.14
CA GLN A 384 -26.52 27.92 11.34
C GLN A 384 -27.86 27.18 11.38
N SER A 385 -28.88 27.80 12.02
CA SER A 385 -30.18 27.17 12.24
C SER A 385 -31.13 27.24 11.03
N GLU A 386 -30.80 28.01 10.03
CA GLU A 386 -31.61 28.23 8.84
C GLU A 386 -30.78 28.07 7.56
N PRO A 387 -31.38 27.60 6.47
CA PRO A 387 -30.64 27.35 5.22
C PRO A 387 -30.20 28.64 4.52
N VAL A 388 -30.96 29.73 4.70
CA VAL A 388 -30.73 31.04 4.05
C VAL A 388 -30.76 32.15 5.10
N LEU A 389 -29.91 33.15 4.94
CA LEU A 389 -29.92 34.38 5.74
C LEU A 389 -30.94 35.35 5.14
N GLU A 390 -32.21 35.24 5.54
CA GLU A 390 -33.20 36.24 5.21
C GLU A 390 -33.20 37.40 6.21
N SER A 391 -33.50 38.62 5.76
CA SER A 391 -33.47 39.85 6.58
C SER A 391 -34.41 39.82 7.78
N THR A 392 -35.39 38.93 7.79
CA THR A 392 -36.39 38.75 8.85
C THR A 392 -36.20 37.54 9.73
N SER A 393 -35.31 36.63 9.39
CA SER A 393 -35.07 35.41 10.18
C SER A 393 -34.08 35.64 11.32
N GLN A 394 -34.38 35.09 12.50
CA GLN A 394 -33.45 35.02 13.61
C GLN A 394 -32.57 33.79 13.47
N VAL A 395 -31.48 33.94 12.74
CA VAL A 395 -30.52 32.84 12.53
C VAL A 395 -29.58 32.73 13.72
N SER A 396 -29.48 31.56 14.32
CA SER A 396 -28.51 31.26 15.35
C SER A 396 -27.31 30.55 14.76
N PHE A 397 -26.11 30.90 15.27
CA PHE A 397 -24.84 30.31 14.83
C PHE A 397 -24.24 29.49 15.98
N THR A 398 -23.69 28.34 15.65
CA THR A 398 -23.00 27.49 16.61
C THR A 398 -21.62 27.08 16.06
N ASN A 399 -20.61 27.24 16.90
CA ASN A 399 -19.25 26.84 16.58
C ASN A 399 -18.92 25.55 17.30
N TYR A 400 -18.30 24.61 16.58
CA TYR A 400 -17.85 23.32 17.09
C TYR A 400 -16.36 23.18 16.84
N ILE A 401 -15.68 22.50 17.75
CA ILE A 401 -14.28 22.13 17.66
C ILE A 401 -14.17 20.62 17.78
N GLY A 402 -13.29 20.00 17.01
CA GLY A 402 -13.03 18.57 17.11
C GLY A 402 -12.45 18.18 18.47
N GLU A 403 -13.05 17.20 19.14
CA GLU A 403 -12.57 16.62 20.40
C GLU A 403 -12.18 15.17 20.19
N LEU A 404 -10.93 14.82 20.51
CA LEU A 404 -10.39 13.46 20.34
C LEU A 404 -11.00 12.50 21.38
N LYS A 405 -11.46 11.36 20.92
CA LYS A 405 -11.97 10.24 21.74
C LYS A 405 -10.98 9.08 21.76
N SER A 406 -10.23 8.86 20.68
CA SER A 406 -9.27 7.77 20.53
C SER A 406 -8.11 8.17 19.64
N VAL A 407 -6.89 7.78 20.02
CA VAL A 407 -5.67 7.96 19.20
C VAL A 407 -4.86 6.68 19.22
N THR A 408 -4.65 6.09 18.06
CA THR A 408 -4.00 4.78 17.90
C THR A 408 -2.90 4.83 16.88
N VAL A 409 -1.74 4.23 17.18
CA VAL A 409 -0.70 3.97 16.19
C VAL A 409 -1.10 2.70 15.42
N GLU A 410 -1.67 2.88 14.22
CA GLU A 410 -2.06 1.74 13.36
C GLU A 410 -0.81 1.05 12.77
N ARG A 411 0.30 1.81 12.63
CA ARG A 411 1.55 1.27 12.11
C ARG A 411 2.76 2.12 12.55
N ALA A 412 3.80 1.44 12.99
CA ALA A 412 5.11 2.03 13.30
C ALA A 412 6.19 1.29 12.47
N GLY A 413 6.19 1.50 11.15
CA GLY A 413 7.20 0.96 10.25
C GLY A 413 8.47 1.82 10.23
N SER A 414 9.52 1.29 9.61
CA SER A 414 10.78 2.04 9.45
C SER A 414 10.71 3.09 8.34
N VAL A 415 9.84 2.88 7.35
CA VAL A 415 9.63 3.79 6.21
C VAL A 415 8.40 4.63 6.39
N ARG A 416 7.32 4.08 6.99
CA ARG A 416 6.06 4.78 7.19
C ARG A 416 5.48 4.56 8.58
N ALA A 417 5.09 5.66 9.25
CA ALA A 417 4.22 5.61 10.41
C ALA A 417 2.80 6.05 10.04
N LEU A 418 1.81 5.47 10.69
CA LEU A 418 0.38 5.77 10.53
C LEU A 418 -0.28 5.88 11.88
N VAL A 419 -0.87 7.05 12.15
CA VAL A 419 -1.64 7.33 13.35
C VAL A 419 -3.09 7.61 12.97
N LYS A 420 -4.03 6.91 13.61
CA LYS A 420 -5.48 7.12 13.51
C LYS A 420 -5.96 7.90 14.74
N LEU A 421 -6.73 8.95 14.48
CA LEU A 421 -7.41 9.77 15.47
C LEU A 421 -8.91 9.68 15.20
N GLU A 422 -9.70 9.44 16.24
CA GLU A 422 -11.16 9.38 16.17
C GLU A 422 -11.75 10.35 17.18
N GLY A 423 -12.82 11.01 16.81
CA GLY A 423 -13.46 12.01 17.66
C GLY A 423 -14.79 12.50 17.14
N VAL A 424 -15.29 13.56 17.76
CA VAL A 424 -16.54 14.22 17.42
C VAL A 424 -16.34 15.73 17.42
N HIS A 425 -17.22 16.47 16.75
CA HIS A 425 -17.27 17.92 16.88
C HIS A 425 -18.12 18.28 18.09
N LYS A 426 -17.59 19.12 18.98
CA LYS A 426 -18.22 19.52 20.22
C LYS A 426 -18.40 21.04 20.31
N SER A 427 -19.59 21.46 20.68
CA SER A 427 -19.91 22.86 20.92
C SER A 427 -19.64 23.28 22.38
N PRO A 428 -19.56 24.57 22.66
CA PRO A 428 -19.39 25.07 24.04
C PRO A 428 -20.50 24.65 25.02
N ASN A 429 -21.72 24.39 24.54
CA ASN A 429 -22.83 23.91 25.33
C ASN A 429 -22.84 22.39 25.55
N GLY A 430 -21.80 21.68 25.05
CA GLY A 430 -21.61 20.26 25.26
C GLY A 430 -22.26 19.33 24.23
N ARG A 431 -22.96 19.86 23.22
CA ARG A 431 -23.48 19.01 22.13
C ARG A 431 -22.31 18.41 21.33
N GLU A 432 -22.35 17.10 21.16
CA GLU A 432 -21.41 16.32 20.34
C GLU A 432 -22.15 15.79 19.09
N TRP A 433 -21.53 15.90 17.91
CA TRP A 433 -22.03 15.39 16.64
C TRP A 433 -20.93 15.34 15.58
N LEU A 434 -21.28 14.97 14.37
CA LEU A 434 -20.38 14.91 13.18
C LEU A 434 -19.09 14.16 13.52
N PRO A 435 -19.19 12.84 13.87
CA PRO A 435 -18.04 12.03 14.19
C PRO A 435 -17.04 12.01 13.04
N PHE A 436 -15.75 11.99 13.39
CA PHE A 436 -14.67 12.03 12.42
C PHE A 436 -13.61 10.96 12.68
N VAL A 437 -12.91 10.61 11.60
CA VAL A 437 -11.67 9.82 11.61
C VAL A 437 -10.61 10.59 10.85
N VAL A 438 -9.46 10.83 11.48
CA VAL A 438 -8.28 11.40 10.82
C VAL A 438 -7.15 10.38 10.82
N ARG A 439 -6.50 10.17 9.67
CA ARG A 439 -5.28 9.38 9.56
C ARG A 439 -4.13 10.24 9.12
N LEU A 440 -3.05 10.21 9.88
CA LEU A 440 -1.81 10.94 9.62
C LEU A 440 -0.72 9.96 9.17
N TYR A 441 -0.17 10.21 7.99
CA TYR A 441 0.89 9.39 7.38
C TYR A 441 2.19 10.17 7.37
N PHE A 442 3.23 9.58 7.96
CA PHE A 442 4.59 10.12 8.01
C PHE A 442 5.54 9.17 7.29
N TYR A 443 6.46 9.70 6.49
CA TYR A 443 7.42 8.91 5.73
C TYR A 443 8.86 9.31 6.05
N GLY A 444 9.74 8.32 6.17
CA GLY A 444 11.15 8.52 6.50
C GLY A 444 11.86 9.39 5.46
N GLY A 445 12.58 10.42 5.93
CA GLY A 445 13.27 11.36 5.07
C GLY A 445 12.39 12.39 4.36
N SER A 446 11.04 12.29 4.51
CA SER A 446 10.10 13.23 3.90
C SER A 446 9.71 14.35 4.87
N GLU A 447 9.47 15.51 4.31
CA GLU A 447 8.88 16.66 5.00
C GLU A 447 7.34 16.66 4.91
N GLN A 448 6.76 15.83 4.05
CA GLN A 448 5.32 15.80 3.83
C GLN A 448 4.61 14.96 4.89
N VAL A 449 3.47 15.47 5.37
CA VAL A 449 2.50 14.72 6.17
C VAL A 449 1.20 14.63 5.38
N LYS A 450 0.82 13.42 4.97
CA LYS A 450 -0.49 13.21 4.37
C LYS A 450 -1.52 13.06 5.49
N MET A 451 -2.58 13.84 5.45
CA MET A 451 -3.71 13.75 6.35
C MET A 451 -4.96 13.35 5.56
N VAL A 452 -5.63 12.31 6.01
CA VAL A 452 -6.92 11.86 5.45
C VAL A 452 -7.98 12.04 6.52
N HIS A 453 -8.94 12.90 6.25
CA HIS A 453 -10.06 13.22 7.14
C HIS A 453 -11.34 12.64 6.56
N SER A 454 -12.09 11.91 7.38
CA SER A 454 -13.43 11.44 7.06
C SER A 454 -14.39 11.90 8.15
N PHE A 455 -15.58 12.30 7.78
CA PHE A 455 -16.67 12.53 8.71
C PHE A 455 -17.93 11.78 8.29
N VAL A 456 -18.82 11.57 9.23
CA VAL A 456 -20.15 11.00 9.00
C VAL A 456 -21.19 12.01 9.49
N TYR A 457 -22.17 12.30 8.65
CA TYR A 457 -23.25 13.18 9.05
C TYR A 457 -24.26 12.43 9.94
N ASP A 458 -24.47 12.92 11.14
CA ASP A 458 -25.40 12.37 12.14
C ASP A 458 -26.32 13.46 12.75
N GLY A 459 -26.49 14.56 11.99
CA GLY A 459 -27.32 15.71 12.38
C GLY A 459 -28.78 15.60 11.92
N ASP A 460 -29.53 16.65 12.20
CA ASP A 460 -30.90 16.88 11.76
C ASP A 460 -30.83 17.83 10.55
N GLN A 461 -31.18 17.37 9.35
CA GLN A 461 -31.12 18.15 8.13
C GLN A 461 -31.99 19.41 8.15
N ASN A 462 -32.96 19.50 9.05
CA ASN A 462 -33.83 20.65 9.19
C ASN A 462 -33.33 21.72 10.18
N LYS A 463 -32.18 21.46 10.85
CA LYS A 463 -31.62 22.34 11.90
C LYS A 463 -30.11 22.53 11.79
N ASP A 464 -29.40 21.57 11.21
CA ASP A 464 -27.94 21.53 11.25
C ASP A 464 -27.34 21.87 9.88
N PHE A 465 -27.47 23.14 9.48
CA PHE A 465 -26.89 23.61 8.22
C PHE A 465 -25.41 23.94 8.43
N ILE A 466 -24.52 23.15 7.83
CA ILE A 466 -23.06 23.35 7.94
C ILE A 466 -22.68 24.57 7.09
N ARG A 467 -22.32 25.67 7.75
CA ARG A 467 -21.88 26.89 7.12
C ARG A 467 -20.41 26.84 6.70
N ALA A 468 -19.57 26.18 7.51
CA ALA A 468 -18.17 25.99 7.21
C ALA A 468 -17.65 24.77 7.95
N LEU A 469 -16.77 24.01 7.28
CA LEU A 469 -16.08 22.84 7.87
C LEU A 469 -14.64 22.86 7.41
N GLY A 470 -13.68 22.69 8.32
CA GLY A 470 -12.28 22.76 7.93
C GLY A 470 -11.28 22.32 8.99
N VAL A 471 -10.01 22.43 8.62
CA VAL A 471 -8.85 22.16 9.48
C VAL A 471 -8.04 23.44 9.60
N ARG A 472 -7.77 23.88 10.85
CA ARG A 472 -6.98 25.07 11.15
C ARG A 472 -5.65 24.70 11.79
N PHE A 473 -4.59 25.37 11.37
CA PHE A 473 -3.25 25.32 11.94
C PHE A 473 -2.85 26.71 12.41
N ASP A 474 -2.18 26.79 13.54
CA ASP A 474 -1.52 27.99 14.02
C ASP A 474 -0.07 27.97 13.49
N VAL A 475 0.36 29.06 12.82
CA VAL A 475 1.69 29.18 12.16
C VAL A 475 2.49 30.30 12.81
N PRO A 476 3.60 29.99 13.52
CA PRO A 476 4.44 31.01 14.13
C PRO A 476 5.06 31.97 13.11
N MET A 477 4.88 33.27 13.32
CA MET A 477 5.40 34.37 12.52
C MET A 477 6.44 35.14 13.33
N ARG A 478 7.73 34.90 13.12
CA ARG A 478 8.83 35.41 13.95
C ARG A 478 9.45 36.72 13.46
N GLU A 479 9.33 36.91 12.15
CA GLU A 479 10.03 38.02 11.47
C GLU A 479 9.18 39.29 11.39
N ALA A 480 9.81 40.41 11.02
CA ALA A 480 9.09 41.66 10.70
C ALA A 480 8.08 41.44 9.56
N LEU A 481 7.02 42.26 9.50
CA LEU A 481 5.91 42.09 8.57
C LEU A 481 6.37 42.02 7.10
N TYR A 482 7.39 42.75 6.72
CA TYR A 482 7.94 42.72 5.38
C TYR A 482 8.81 41.48 5.07
N ASN A 483 9.09 40.62 6.04
CA ASN A 483 9.72 39.30 5.89
C ASN A 483 8.75 38.14 6.04
N ARG A 484 7.46 38.43 6.19
CA ARG A 484 6.40 37.43 6.24
C ARG A 484 5.73 37.29 4.87
N HIS A 485 5.40 36.08 4.45
CA HIS A 485 4.92 35.79 3.12
C HIS A 485 3.67 34.92 3.13
N VAL A 486 2.80 35.21 2.18
CA VAL A 486 1.60 34.44 1.85
C VAL A 486 1.62 34.12 0.36
N ALA A 487 1.28 32.86 0.01
CA ALA A 487 1.18 32.45 -1.39
C ALA A 487 0.02 31.47 -1.60
N PHE A 488 -0.58 31.53 -2.81
CA PHE A 488 -1.62 30.62 -3.27
C PHE A 488 -1.28 30.15 -4.68
N SER A 489 -1.56 28.86 -4.97
CA SER A 489 -1.55 28.35 -6.34
C SER A 489 -2.77 28.89 -7.10
N CYS A 490 -2.58 29.12 -8.39
CA CYS A 490 -3.60 29.57 -9.33
C CYS A 490 -3.76 28.52 -10.43
N ALA A 491 -4.54 28.84 -11.44
CA ALA A 491 -4.70 27.98 -12.61
C ALA A 491 -3.38 27.81 -13.38
N ASP A 492 -3.20 26.65 -14.01
CA ASP A 492 -2.11 26.36 -14.97
C ASP A 492 -0.68 26.63 -14.44
N GLY A 493 -0.45 26.31 -13.15
CA GLY A 493 0.83 26.54 -12.51
C GLY A 493 1.12 28.01 -12.17
N GLY A 494 0.11 28.87 -12.25
CA GLY A 494 0.20 30.26 -11.82
C GLY A 494 0.36 30.38 -10.30
N VAL A 495 0.97 31.48 -9.85
CA VAL A 495 1.17 31.78 -8.42
C VAL A 495 0.80 33.21 -8.11
N TRP A 496 -0.11 33.38 -7.17
CA TRP A 496 -0.31 34.64 -6.48
C TRP A 496 0.48 34.60 -5.15
N SER A 497 1.34 35.59 -4.92
CA SER A 497 2.04 35.71 -3.65
C SER A 497 2.29 37.15 -3.29
N GLU A 498 2.24 37.46 -1.99
CA GLU A 498 2.47 38.79 -1.47
C GLU A 498 3.16 38.70 -0.08
N PRO A 499 4.12 39.57 0.22
CA PRO A 499 4.55 39.77 1.60
C PRO A 499 3.42 40.42 2.42
N VAL A 500 3.37 40.17 3.73
CA VAL A 500 2.36 40.77 4.62
C VAL A 500 2.46 42.32 4.62
N GLN A 501 3.67 42.84 4.47
CA GLN A 501 3.90 44.28 4.19
C GLN A 501 4.73 44.42 2.91
N PRO A 502 4.08 44.60 1.76
CA PRO A 502 4.77 44.74 0.50
C PRO A 502 5.58 46.04 0.44
N LEU A 503 6.85 45.97 0.02
CA LEU A 503 7.70 47.10 -0.23
C LEU A 503 7.39 47.71 -1.61
N VAL A 504 6.15 48.11 -1.82
CA VAL A 504 5.65 48.67 -3.09
C VAL A 504 5.39 50.17 -2.95
N GLY A 505 6.05 50.95 -3.73
CA GLY A 505 5.82 52.40 -3.75
C GLY A 505 6.58 53.08 -4.90
N ARG A 506 6.31 54.35 -5.10
CA ARG A 506 7.03 55.16 -6.10
C ARG A 506 8.49 55.34 -5.80
N ARG A 507 8.93 55.03 -4.56
CA ARG A 507 10.32 55.12 -4.11
C ARG A 507 10.80 53.71 -3.76
N ILE A 508 11.81 53.23 -4.46
CA ILE A 508 12.47 51.96 -4.19
C ILE A 508 13.39 52.20 -2.99
N LEU A 509 13.21 51.43 -1.91
CA LEU A 509 14.13 51.38 -0.79
C LEU A 509 15.40 50.70 -1.27
N THR A 510 16.49 51.42 -1.34
CA THR A 510 17.83 50.87 -1.57
C THR A 510 18.70 51.21 -0.35
N LEU A 511 19.40 50.24 0.20
CA LEU A 511 20.43 50.46 1.22
C LEU A 511 21.77 50.89 0.61
N ASP A 512 21.93 50.63 -0.70
CA ASP A 512 23.15 50.97 -1.42
C ASP A 512 22.97 52.28 -2.19
N LYS A 513 23.87 53.25 -1.86
CA LYS A 513 23.95 54.55 -2.54
C LYS A 513 24.72 54.50 -3.87
N THR A 514 25.33 53.36 -4.21
CA THR A 514 26.29 53.26 -5.33
C THR A 514 25.65 52.80 -6.64
N GLY A 515 24.40 52.30 -6.65
CA GLY A 515 23.68 51.96 -7.89
C GLY A 515 24.25 50.83 -8.72
N ASN A 516 25.21 50.05 -8.20
CA ASN A 516 25.88 48.98 -8.93
C ASN A 516 25.13 47.66 -8.78
N GLY A 517 24.12 47.46 -9.64
CA GLY A 517 23.75 46.11 -10.09
C GLY A 517 23.02 45.16 -9.14
N GLU A 518 22.74 45.55 -7.89
CA GLU A 518 21.97 44.71 -6.97
C GLU A 518 20.46 44.86 -7.21
N SER A 519 19.75 43.73 -7.12
CA SER A 519 18.30 43.74 -7.21
C SER A 519 17.66 44.60 -6.12
N SER A 520 16.59 45.36 -6.45
CA SER A 520 15.88 46.19 -5.49
C SER A 520 15.42 45.40 -4.27
N LEU A 521 15.28 46.03 -3.09
CA LEU A 521 14.73 45.36 -1.91
C LEU A 521 13.36 44.76 -2.15
N GLN A 522 12.52 45.37 -3.01
CA GLN A 522 11.26 44.80 -3.44
C GLN A 522 11.46 43.48 -4.18
N GLN A 523 12.41 43.43 -5.11
CA GLN A 523 12.69 42.18 -5.84
C GLN A 523 13.26 41.11 -4.89
N GLN A 524 14.18 41.47 -4.01
CA GLN A 524 14.70 40.56 -2.98
C GLN A 524 13.59 40.02 -2.09
N GLN A 525 12.65 40.89 -1.66
CA GLN A 525 11.48 40.48 -0.89
C GLN A 525 10.61 39.47 -1.66
N MET A 526 10.32 39.72 -2.92
CA MET A 526 9.51 38.85 -3.77
C MET A 526 10.20 37.49 -4.05
N GLU A 527 11.51 37.44 -4.00
CA GLU A 527 12.33 36.22 -4.10
C GLU A 527 12.45 35.45 -2.77
N GLY A 528 11.84 35.95 -1.68
CA GLY A 528 11.94 35.33 -0.35
C GLY A 528 13.28 35.55 0.34
N LYS A 529 14.08 36.51 -0.13
CA LYS A 529 15.31 36.88 0.52
C LYS A 529 15.05 37.75 1.76
N ARG A 530 15.92 37.64 2.75
CA ARG A 530 15.83 38.43 3.97
C ARG A 530 16.00 39.92 3.67
N ILE A 531 15.02 40.69 4.04
CA ILE A 531 15.09 42.13 4.07
C ILE A 531 15.73 42.53 5.40
N PRO A 532 16.68 43.54 5.44
CA PRO A 532 17.35 44.00 6.64
C PRO A 532 16.39 44.36 7.78
N SER A 533 16.91 44.37 9.02
CA SER A 533 16.13 44.78 10.19
C SER A 533 15.75 46.27 10.09
N TYR A 534 14.70 46.65 10.79
CA TYR A 534 14.15 48.01 10.82
C TYR A 534 15.23 49.05 11.15
N GLU A 535 16.16 48.73 12.08
CA GLU A 535 17.23 49.58 12.54
C GLU A 535 18.28 49.85 11.47
N ALA A 536 18.44 48.99 10.49
CA ALA A 536 19.39 49.16 9.38
C ALA A 536 18.93 50.23 8.36
N PHE A 537 17.66 50.67 8.42
CA PHE A 537 17.14 51.72 7.56
C PHE A 537 17.37 53.08 8.16
N ASP A 538 17.60 54.09 7.31
CA ASP A 538 17.63 55.48 7.74
C ASP A 538 16.26 56.00 8.17
N GLU A 539 16.21 57.14 8.83
CA GLU A 539 14.94 57.72 9.39
C GLU A 539 13.87 57.90 8.33
N LYS A 540 14.24 58.32 7.12
CA LYS A 540 13.30 58.52 6.02
C LYS A 540 12.71 57.22 5.53
N ASN A 541 13.50 56.17 5.41
CA ASN A 541 13.04 54.86 5.01
C ASN A 541 12.21 54.17 6.11
N ARG A 542 12.56 54.34 7.39
CA ARG A 542 11.75 53.91 8.53
C ARG A 542 10.36 54.56 8.50
N ALA A 543 10.28 55.86 8.31
CA ALA A 543 9.03 56.57 8.19
C ALA A 543 8.16 56.05 7.02
N LEU A 544 8.78 55.61 5.92
CA LEU A 544 8.04 54.94 4.83
C LEU A 544 7.50 53.57 5.23
N LEU A 545 8.31 52.76 5.90
CA LEU A 545 7.90 51.45 6.41
C LEU A 545 6.70 51.56 7.37
N ASP A 546 6.72 52.54 8.27
CA ASP A 546 5.66 52.77 9.26
C ASP A 546 4.33 53.18 8.65
N HIS A 547 4.32 53.77 7.44
CA HIS A 547 3.14 54.24 6.75
C HIS A 547 2.64 53.29 5.65
N TRP A 548 3.43 52.30 5.25
CA TRP A 548 2.98 51.39 4.21
C TRP A 548 1.94 50.39 4.69
N ALA A 549 0.96 50.12 3.83
CA ALA A 549 -0.10 49.19 4.13
C ALA A 549 0.45 47.80 4.41
N SER A 550 -0.15 47.15 5.40
CA SER A 550 0.08 45.76 5.72
C SER A 550 -1.28 45.03 5.75
N TRP A 551 -1.26 43.76 5.43
CA TRP A 551 -2.47 42.97 5.25
C TRP A 551 -2.52 41.85 6.29
N ASP A 552 -3.70 41.61 6.86
CA ASP A 552 -3.86 40.68 7.97
C ASP A 552 -4.45 39.35 7.52
N SER A 553 -5.41 39.39 6.60
CA SER A 553 -6.14 38.20 6.19
C SER A 553 -6.16 38.06 4.67
N TYR A 554 -6.10 36.81 4.21
CA TYR A 554 -6.10 36.43 2.80
C TYR A 554 -6.98 35.19 2.64
N ARG A 555 -7.73 35.11 1.55
CA ARG A 555 -8.55 33.93 1.26
C ARG A 555 -8.59 33.64 -0.23
N LEU A 556 -8.25 32.40 -0.57
CA LEU A 556 -8.49 31.78 -1.86
C LEU A 556 -9.82 31.02 -1.75
N SER A 557 -10.80 31.30 -2.59
CA SER A 557 -12.11 30.63 -2.60
C SER A 557 -12.43 30.11 -3.99
N GLN A 558 -12.76 28.82 -4.11
CA GLN A 558 -13.29 28.18 -5.30
C GLN A 558 -14.75 27.81 -5.01
N LEU A 559 -15.69 28.60 -5.51
CA LEU A 559 -17.12 28.45 -5.21
C LEU A 559 -17.91 27.76 -6.32
N THR A 560 -17.29 27.60 -7.48
CA THR A 560 -17.82 26.87 -8.64
C THR A 560 -16.68 26.10 -9.31
N ALA A 561 -17.01 25.19 -10.22
CA ALA A 561 -16.01 24.40 -10.94
C ALA A 561 -15.00 25.24 -11.75
N ASP A 562 -15.36 26.43 -12.19
CA ASP A 562 -14.57 27.23 -13.13
C ASP A 562 -14.30 28.67 -12.66
N ALA A 563 -14.45 28.96 -11.36
CA ALA A 563 -14.16 30.30 -10.86
C ALA A 563 -13.58 30.25 -9.44
N PHE A 564 -12.36 30.76 -9.30
CA PHE A 564 -11.81 31.09 -8.00
C PHE A 564 -11.52 32.59 -7.87
N SER A 565 -11.46 33.06 -6.64
CA SER A 565 -11.03 34.42 -6.28
C SER A 565 -10.03 34.39 -5.12
N ILE A 566 -9.10 35.35 -5.17
CA ILE A 566 -8.19 35.63 -4.05
C ILE A 566 -8.53 37.04 -3.56
N ARG A 567 -8.78 37.14 -2.25
CA ARG A 567 -9.14 38.38 -1.58
C ARG A 567 -8.26 38.60 -0.37
N LYS A 568 -8.06 39.85 0.05
CA LYS A 568 -7.33 40.24 1.25
C LYS A 568 -8.01 41.38 2.00
N ARG A 569 -7.71 41.56 3.28
CA ARG A 569 -8.17 42.67 4.11
C ARG A 569 -7.12 43.07 5.13
N ALA A 570 -7.13 44.33 5.56
CA ALA A 570 -6.12 44.87 6.47
C ALA A 570 -6.37 44.50 7.94
N ASN A 571 -7.64 44.25 8.33
CA ASN A 571 -8.08 43.75 9.63
C ASN A 571 -9.54 43.27 9.53
N ASP A 572 -10.09 42.71 10.59
CA ASP A 572 -11.47 42.19 10.60
C ASP A 572 -12.57 43.20 10.39
N ASN A 573 -12.32 44.45 10.68
CA ASN A 573 -13.29 45.56 10.50
C ASN A 573 -13.28 46.13 9.08
N ASN A 574 -12.33 45.77 8.22
CA ASN A 574 -12.24 46.21 6.85
C ASN A 574 -12.93 45.23 5.89
N PRO A 575 -13.53 45.73 4.80
CA PRO A 575 -14.04 44.85 3.77
C PRO A 575 -12.94 44.07 3.05
N TRP A 576 -13.32 42.94 2.49
CA TRP A 576 -12.46 42.17 1.60
C TRP A 576 -12.23 42.90 0.27
N ILE A 577 -10.98 42.94 -0.16
CA ILE A 577 -10.55 43.53 -1.44
C ILE A 577 -10.14 42.37 -2.36
N GLY A 578 -10.74 42.32 -3.56
CA GLY A 578 -10.34 41.37 -4.60
C GLY A 578 -8.95 41.71 -5.14
N THR A 579 -8.09 40.67 -5.24
CA THR A 579 -6.73 40.83 -5.74
C THR A 579 -6.48 40.09 -7.04
N PHE A 580 -7.03 38.90 -7.16
CA PHE A 580 -6.86 38.03 -8.31
C PHE A 580 -8.07 37.09 -8.47
N SER A 581 -8.29 36.61 -9.69
CA SER A 581 -9.28 35.59 -9.98
C SER A 581 -8.85 34.76 -11.18
N GLY A 582 -9.42 33.59 -11.32
CA GLY A 582 -9.13 32.68 -12.42
C GLY A 582 -10.15 31.56 -12.46
N THR A 583 -9.85 30.51 -13.23
CA THR A 583 -10.79 29.41 -13.46
C THR A 583 -10.67 28.33 -12.35
N ARG A 584 -9.56 27.61 -12.27
CA ARG A 584 -9.38 26.43 -11.41
C ARG A 584 -8.06 26.54 -10.65
N SER A 585 -8.12 26.68 -9.35
CA SER A 585 -6.92 26.67 -8.50
C SER A 585 -6.55 25.24 -8.13
N GLU A 586 -5.26 24.97 -8.02
CA GLU A 586 -4.72 23.68 -7.58
C GLU A 586 -4.84 23.46 -6.05
N GLY A 587 -5.26 24.49 -5.29
CA GLY A 587 -5.55 24.34 -3.85
C GLY A 587 -4.33 24.19 -2.95
N TYR A 588 -3.21 24.81 -3.31
CA TYR A 588 -2.01 24.86 -2.46
C TYR A 588 -1.76 26.29 -1.96
N ALA A 589 -1.45 26.40 -0.66
CA ALA A 589 -1.14 27.67 -0.01
C ALA A 589 0.10 27.57 0.89
N PHE A 590 0.75 28.69 1.13
CA PHE A 590 1.84 28.86 2.09
C PHE A 590 1.57 30.06 2.99
N ALA A 591 1.79 29.88 4.29
CA ALA A 591 1.87 30.93 5.29
C ALA A 591 3.16 30.77 6.10
N GLY A 592 3.90 31.87 6.31
CA GLY A 592 5.14 31.81 7.07
C GLY A 592 6.00 33.05 6.87
N ASP A 593 7.23 32.96 7.32
CA ASP A 593 8.26 33.96 7.12
C ASP A 593 9.50 33.34 6.46
N ILE A 594 10.58 34.07 6.40
CA ILE A 594 11.86 33.63 5.82
C ILE A 594 12.63 32.63 6.71
N THR A 595 12.14 32.30 7.91
CA THR A 595 12.78 31.38 8.87
C THR A 595 11.99 30.11 9.07
N GLY A 596 10.74 30.06 8.60
CA GLY A 596 9.87 28.90 8.70
C GLY A 596 8.45 29.20 8.30
N GLY A 597 7.72 28.16 7.93
CA GLY A 597 6.32 28.27 7.57
C GLY A 597 5.70 26.94 7.21
N MET A 598 4.42 26.99 6.90
CA MET A 598 3.60 25.86 6.59
C MET A 598 3.00 25.98 5.19
N GLY A 599 3.29 24.98 4.35
CA GLY A 599 2.51 24.70 3.14
C GLY A 599 1.35 23.80 3.47
N LEU A 600 0.22 24.03 2.82
CA LEU A 600 -0.97 23.20 2.93
C LEU A 600 -1.63 23.05 1.56
N GLU A 601 -1.87 21.82 1.16
CA GLU A 601 -2.64 21.47 -0.03
C GLU A 601 -3.94 20.79 0.40
N LEU A 602 -5.04 21.19 -0.22
CA LEU A 602 -6.32 20.50 -0.19
C LEU A 602 -6.49 19.80 -1.53
N HIS A 603 -6.40 18.47 -1.53
CA HIS A 603 -6.55 17.66 -2.74
C HIS A 603 -7.92 17.86 -3.38
N ASP A 604 -7.96 17.80 -4.71
CA ASP A 604 -9.18 17.98 -5.51
C ASP A 604 -9.92 19.29 -5.17
N PHE A 605 -9.16 20.36 -4.93
CA PHE A 605 -9.66 21.64 -4.42
C PHE A 605 -10.76 22.24 -5.30
N TRP A 606 -10.51 22.40 -6.61
CA TRP A 606 -11.50 22.97 -7.51
C TRP A 606 -12.60 21.98 -7.89
N GLN A 607 -12.26 20.68 -7.92
CA GLN A 607 -13.22 19.62 -8.23
C GLN A 607 -14.28 19.47 -7.12
N SER A 608 -13.87 19.64 -5.86
CA SER A 608 -14.71 19.46 -4.67
C SER A 608 -15.26 20.79 -4.12
N TYR A 609 -15.47 21.80 -5.01
CA TYR A 609 -16.07 23.05 -4.56
C TYR A 609 -17.39 22.82 -3.78
N PRO A 610 -17.80 23.75 -2.88
CA PRO A 610 -17.17 25.01 -2.50
C PRO A 610 -16.07 24.82 -1.46
N SER A 611 -14.85 25.15 -1.82
CA SER A 611 -13.68 25.01 -0.95
C SER A 611 -12.90 26.34 -0.84
N SER A 612 -12.15 26.52 0.25
CA SER A 612 -11.32 27.71 0.44
C SER A 612 -10.06 27.40 1.25
N ILE A 613 -9.02 28.21 1.06
CA ILE A 613 -7.88 28.26 1.98
C ILE A 613 -7.74 29.69 2.47
N GLU A 614 -7.72 29.84 3.80
CA GLU A 614 -7.67 31.14 4.46
C GLU A 614 -6.42 31.27 5.30
N ILE A 615 -5.79 32.43 5.26
CA ILE A 615 -4.71 32.83 6.14
C ILE A 615 -5.20 34.09 6.86
N SER A 616 -5.34 34.04 8.19
CA SER A 616 -5.71 35.19 9.02
C SER A 616 -4.67 35.46 10.09
N ASP A 617 -4.78 36.61 10.76
CA ASP A 617 -3.88 37.01 11.82
C ASP A 617 -2.39 37.10 11.36
N ALA A 618 -2.12 37.32 10.06
CA ALA A 618 -0.78 37.33 9.48
C ALA A 618 0.13 38.46 10.06
N LYS A 619 -0.46 39.51 10.62
CA LYS A 619 0.26 40.57 11.29
C LYS A 619 0.66 40.25 12.73
N THR A 620 0.02 39.25 13.34
CA THR A 620 0.29 38.84 14.72
C THR A 620 1.49 37.86 14.79
N PRO A 621 2.03 37.56 15.97
CA PRO A 621 3.09 36.56 16.10
C PRO A 621 2.72 35.15 15.70
N VAL A 622 1.43 34.83 15.56
CA VAL A 622 0.90 33.55 15.14
C VAL A 622 -0.23 33.77 14.15
N ALA A 623 -0.02 33.39 12.90
CA ALA A 623 -1.06 33.37 11.89
C ALA A 623 -1.90 32.08 11.97
N ALA A 624 -3.13 32.13 11.49
CA ALA A 624 -3.94 30.95 11.28
C ALA A 624 -4.01 30.58 9.80
N LEU A 625 -3.64 29.34 9.48
CA LEU A 625 -3.80 28.75 8.16
C LEU A 625 -4.95 27.74 8.22
N THR A 626 -6.04 28.01 7.53
CA THR A 626 -7.25 27.18 7.55
C THR A 626 -7.57 26.65 6.16
N ALA A 627 -7.66 25.33 6.01
CA ALA A 627 -8.26 24.71 4.83
C ALA A 627 -9.74 24.42 5.11
N TRP A 628 -10.60 25.08 4.37
CA TRP A 628 -12.04 24.90 4.43
C TRP A 628 -12.46 23.89 3.37
N ILE A 629 -12.86 22.70 3.80
CA ILE A 629 -13.44 21.67 2.92
C ILE A 629 -14.87 22.01 2.51
N TRP A 630 -15.57 22.84 3.32
CA TRP A 630 -16.75 23.58 2.96
C TRP A 630 -16.51 25.05 3.26
N SER A 631 -16.53 25.88 2.22
CA SER A 631 -16.14 27.27 2.30
C SER A 631 -17.14 28.13 3.10
N PRO A 632 -16.68 29.01 4.01
CA PRO A 632 -17.55 29.97 4.68
C PRO A 632 -18.12 31.04 3.75
N ASP A 633 -17.61 31.17 2.51
CA ASP A 633 -18.13 32.07 1.47
C ASP A 633 -19.28 31.46 0.68
N ALA A 634 -19.49 30.16 0.81
CA ALA A 634 -20.60 29.45 0.17
C ALA A 634 -21.90 29.59 0.98
N GLU A 635 -22.99 29.19 0.37
CA GLU A 635 -24.23 28.95 1.09
C GLU A 635 -24.04 27.78 2.08
N PRO A 636 -24.82 27.74 3.16
CA PRO A 636 -24.78 26.62 4.08
C PRO A 636 -25.15 25.32 3.36
N MET A 637 -24.51 24.22 3.77
CA MET A 637 -24.80 22.89 3.25
C MET A 637 -26.25 22.52 3.61
N ASP A 638 -27.11 22.41 2.59
CA ASP A 638 -28.51 22.06 2.72
C ASP A 638 -28.74 20.62 2.28
N LEU A 639 -29.02 19.77 3.23
CA LEU A 639 -29.25 18.33 3.02
C LEU A 639 -30.76 17.96 3.04
N ARG A 640 -31.67 18.93 2.99
CA ARG A 640 -33.12 18.69 3.04
C ARG A 640 -33.67 18.02 1.78
N HIS A 641 -32.90 17.96 0.68
CA HIS A 641 -33.24 17.13 -0.47
C HIS A 641 -33.34 15.64 -0.14
N TYR A 642 -32.68 15.19 0.94
CA TYR A 642 -32.95 13.91 1.58
C TYR A 642 -34.16 14.07 2.50
N ASP A 643 -35.37 14.06 1.97
CA ASP A 643 -36.61 14.19 2.75
C ASP A 643 -37.22 12.80 3.07
N ASN A 644 -38.31 12.82 3.84
CA ASN A 644 -39.01 11.58 4.22
C ASN A 644 -40.13 11.21 3.22
N VAL A 645 -40.19 11.85 2.07
CA VAL A 645 -41.17 11.58 1.03
C VAL A 645 -40.51 10.75 -0.06
N ALA A 646 -41.09 9.59 -0.33
CA ALA A 646 -40.60 8.71 -1.38
C ALA A 646 -40.76 9.39 -2.74
N HIS A 647 -39.70 9.37 -3.54
CA HIS A 647 -39.65 10.05 -4.85
C HIS A 647 -40.05 9.16 -6.02
N ASP A 648 -40.43 7.94 -5.76
CA ASP A 648 -40.76 6.88 -6.72
C ASP A 648 -39.55 6.30 -7.49
N LEU A 649 -39.81 5.35 -8.37
CA LEU A 649 -38.76 4.64 -9.14
C LEU A 649 -38.02 5.52 -10.15
N ASN A 650 -38.47 6.74 -10.40
CA ASN A 650 -37.81 7.67 -11.32
C ASN A 650 -36.72 8.49 -10.63
N ALA A 651 -36.69 8.54 -9.30
CA ALA A 651 -35.76 9.33 -8.55
C ALA A 651 -34.59 8.48 -8.04
N SER A 652 -34.86 7.46 -7.23
CA SER A 652 -33.84 6.58 -6.67
C SER A 652 -34.50 5.33 -6.09
N TYR A 653 -33.81 4.22 -6.09
CA TYR A 653 -34.27 2.96 -5.48
C TYR A 653 -34.47 3.09 -3.98
N GLU A 654 -33.60 3.82 -3.33
CA GLU A 654 -33.58 3.99 -1.89
C GLU A 654 -34.73 4.86 -1.39
N ASP A 655 -35.26 5.72 -2.27
CA ASP A 655 -36.32 6.68 -1.93
C ASP A 655 -37.74 6.12 -2.06
N VAL A 656 -37.90 4.86 -2.42
CA VAL A 656 -39.22 4.25 -2.61
C VAL A 656 -39.95 4.00 -1.30
N GLN A 657 -39.22 3.91 -0.18
CA GLN A 657 -39.79 3.62 1.13
C GLN A 657 -39.72 4.85 2.03
N GLU A 658 -40.83 5.19 2.66
CA GLU A 658 -40.89 6.27 3.64
C GLU A 658 -39.84 6.06 4.76
N GLY A 659 -39.07 7.09 5.10
CA GLY A 659 -38.03 7.07 6.12
C GLY A 659 -36.67 6.53 5.65
N MET A 660 -36.54 6.14 4.37
CA MET A 660 -35.26 5.73 3.79
C MET A 660 -34.48 6.90 3.19
N SER A 661 -35.13 8.02 2.90
CA SER A 661 -34.54 9.25 2.41
C SER A 661 -34.05 10.11 3.57
N THR A 662 -32.82 9.88 4.00
CA THR A 662 -32.20 10.65 5.07
C THR A 662 -30.70 10.83 4.82
N PRO A 663 -30.13 12.02 5.10
CA PRO A 663 -28.69 12.23 5.03
C PRO A 663 -27.94 11.59 6.23
N TYR A 664 -28.66 11.05 7.21
CA TYR A 664 -28.04 10.43 8.37
C TYR A 664 -27.19 9.23 7.94
N GLY A 665 -25.89 9.30 8.23
CA GLY A 665 -24.92 8.25 7.85
C GLY A 665 -24.15 8.54 6.55
N ILE A 666 -24.48 9.58 5.79
CA ILE A 666 -23.62 9.96 4.66
C ILE A 666 -22.24 10.38 5.15
N ALA A 667 -21.22 10.03 4.39
CA ALA A 667 -19.83 10.27 4.76
C ALA A 667 -19.04 10.92 3.63
N ARG A 668 -18.06 11.74 3.98
CA ARG A 668 -17.11 12.32 3.04
C ARG A 668 -15.70 12.14 3.55
N THR A 669 -14.79 11.76 2.64
CA THR A 669 -13.36 11.70 2.89
C THR A 669 -12.64 12.76 2.08
N THR A 670 -11.76 13.51 2.74
CA THR A 670 -10.93 14.56 2.16
C THR A 670 -9.46 14.34 2.50
N THR A 671 -8.58 14.57 1.55
CA THR A 671 -7.13 14.42 1.73
C THR A 671 -6.45 15.78 1.72
N PHE A 672 -5.46 15.94 2.60
CA PHE A 672 -4.58 17.10 2.70
C PHE A 672 -3.14 16.66 2.65
N THR A 673 -2.27 17.53 2.14
CA THR A 673 -0.82 17.40 2.30
C THR A 673 -0.29 18.62 3.08
N LEU A 674 0.34 18.36 4.23
CA LEU A 674 1.02 19.37 5.03
C LEU A 674 2.48 19.36 4.66
N ILE A 675 3.06 20.54 4.47
CA ILE A 675 4.45 20.71 4.02
C ILE A 675 5.17 21.73 4.90
N PRO A 676 5.70 21.28 6.06
CA PRO A 676 6.58 22.10 6.87
C PRO A 676 7.83 22.54 6.10
N GLN A 677 8.16 23.81 6.15
CA GLN A 677 9.26 24.38 5.35
C GLN A 677 10.15 25.32 6.18
N GLY A 678 11.39 25.47 5.74
CA GLY A 678 12.36 26.36 6.37
C GLY A 678 12.18 27.86 6.04
N GLY A 679 11.11 28.22 5.33
CA GLY A 679 10.76 29.57 4.94
C GLY A 679 10.23 29.66 3.52
N TYR A 680 9.77 30.85 3.12
CA TYR A 680 9.31 31.09 1.76
C TYR A 680 10.48 31.04 0.77
N SER A 681 10.38 30.17 -0.23
CA SER A 681 11.45 29.90 -1.20
C SER A 681 11.28 30.65 -2.55
N GLY A 682 10.32 31.58 -2.63
CA GLY A 682 10.02 32.36 -3.82
C GLY A 682 9.02 31.69 -4.76
N LYS A 683 8.48 32.47 -5.71
CA LYS A 683 7.40 32.05 -6.62
C LYS A 683 7.73 30.81 -7.43
N LYS A 684 8.95 30.71 -7.95
CA LYS A 684 9.34 29.58 -8.81
C LYS A 684 9.31 28.24 -8.06
N ALA A 685 9.91 28.19 -6.89
CA ALA A 685 9.93 26.98 -6.07
C ALA A 685 8.53 26.62 -5.58
N PHE A 686 7.72 27.61 -5.22
CA PHE A 686 6.30 27.41 -4.86
C PHE A 686 5.49 26.82 -6.02
N ALA A 687 5.65 27.34 -7.27
CA ALA A 687 4.99 26.84 -8.45
C ALA A 687 5.36 25.37 -8.77
N GLU A 688 6.66 25.03 -8.69
CA GLU A 688 7.12 23.68 -8.90
C GLU A 688 6.54 22.72 -7.86
N GLN A 689 6.43 23.13 -6.61
CA GLN A 689 5.80 22.33 -5.57
C GLN A 689 4.31 22.15 -5.78
N ALA A 690 3.57 23.23 -6.10
CA ALA A 690 2.16 23.18 -6.43
C ALA A 690 1.89 22.20 -7.59
N LYS A 691 2.67 22.30 -8.65
CA LYS A 691 2.56 21.40 -9.81
C LYS A 691 2.74 19.93 -9.45
N GLN A 692 3.67 19.62 -8.55
CA GLN A 692 3.93 18.24 -8.13
C GLN A 692 2.83 17.67 -7.23
N LEU A 693 2.20 18.54 -6.45
CA LEU A 693 1.08 18.17 -5.61
C LEU A 693 -0.18 17.91 -6.45
N ALA A 694 -0.46 18.77 -7.44
CA ALA A 694 -1.61 18.67 -8.33
C ALA A 694 -1.56 17.46 -9.28
N GLY A 695 -0.37 16.93 -9.59
CA GLY A 695 -0.18 15.77 -10.46
C GLY A 695 0.21 14.52 -9.65
N PRO A 696 -0.74 13.81 -9.04
CA PRO A 696 -0.39 12.63 -8.26
C PRO A 696 0.04 11.51 -9.20
N GLY A 697 1.35 11.32 -9.36
CA GLY A 697 1.86 10.08 -9.92
C GLY A 697 1.41 8.92 -9.03
N VAL A 698 0.61 8.01 -9.56
CA VAL A 698 0.17 6.81 -8.87
C VAL A 698 1.03 5.63 -9.32
N LEU A 699 1.71 5.00 -8.39
CA LEU A 699 2.49 3.79 -8.66
C LEU A 699 1.60 2.57 -8.51
N MET A 700 1.56 1.71 -9.52
CA MET A 700 0.76 0.49 -9.50
C MET A 700 1.42 -0.64 -10.30
N PRO A 701 1.04 -1.92 -10.06
CA PRO A 701 1.41 -3.02 -10.94
C PRO A 701 0.92 -2.78 -12.38
N VAL A 702 1.70 -3.23 -13.35
CA VAL A 702 1.30 -3.11 -14.76
C VAL A 702 0.01 -3.91 -15.05
N PRO A 703 -0.84 -3.48 -16.01
CA PRO A 703 -2.11 -4.13 -16.32
C PRO A 703 -1.99 -5.63 -16.64
N ASP A 704 -0.94 -6.04 -17.38
CA ASP A 704 -0.69 -7.45 -17.69
C ASP A 704 -0.51 -8.31 -16.44
N TYR A 705 0.19 -7.78 -15.43
CA TYR A 705 0.33 -8.47 -14.14
C TYR A 705 -1.03 -8.59 -13.43
N LEU A 706 -1.78 -7.50 -13.34
CA LEU A 706 -3.10 -7.48 -12.70
C LEU A 706 -4.08 -8.43 -13.38
N HIS A 707 -4.06 -8.48 -14.73
CA HIS A 707 -4.84 -9.41 -15.52
C HIS A 707 -4.43 -10.86 -15.25
N ALA A 708 -3.13 -11.17 -15.29
CA ALA A 708 -2.62 -12.53 -15.03
C ALA A 708 -3.01 -13.04 -13.63
N LYS A 709 -3.07 -12.13 -12.62
CA LYS A 709 -3.50 -12.45 -11.25
C LYS A 709 -5.02 -12.48 -11.08
N GLN A 710 -5.81 -12.11 -12.09
CA GLN A 710 -7.26 -11.97 -12.03
C GLN A 710 -7.73 -11.15 -10.80
N ALA A 711 -6.98 -10.07 -10.53
CA ALA A 711 -7.11 -9.29 -9.30
C ALA A 711 -8.49 -8.66 -9.12
N PHE A 712 -9.18 -8.34 -10.22
CA PHE A 712 -10.50 -7.72 -10.25
C PHE A 712 -11.57 -8.62 -10.90
N GLY A 713 -11.36 -9.94 -10.84
CA GLY A 713 -12.25 -10.90 -11.46
C GLY A 713 -11.91 -11.22 -12.92
N VAL A 714 -12.89 -11.66 -13.68
CA VAL A 714 -12.71 -12.03 -15.09
C VAL A 714 -12.83 -10.78 -15.96
N TRP A 715 -11.76 -10.38 -16.58
CA TRP A 715 -11.67 -9.28 -17.54
C TRP A 715 -10.59 -9.58 -18.57
N SER A 716 -10.58 -8.87 -19.70
CA SER A 716 -9.60 -9.05 -20.79
C SER A 716 -8.72 -7.82 -20.95
N LEU A 717 -7.49 -8.04 -21.39
CA LEU A 717 -6.66 -6.97 -21.91
C LEU A 717 -7.24 -6.47 -23.24
N PRO A 718 -6.95 -5.23 -23.67
CA PRO A 718 -7.35 -4.72 -24.97
C PRO A 718 -6.93 -5.67 -26.10
N ASP A 719 -7.83 -6.00 -26.98
CA ASP A 719 -7.60 -6.93 -28.09
C ASP A 719 -8.07 -6.35 -29.42
N ARG A 720 -7.13 -5.98 -30.28
CA ARG A 720 -7.35 -5.46 -31.63
C ARG A 720 -6.93 -6.44 -32.73
N SER A 721 -6.81 -7.74 -32.42
CA SER A 721 -6.30 -8.78 -33.32
C SER A 721 -7.19 -9.05 -34.55
N THR A 722 -8.48 -8.72 -34.48
CA THR A 722 -9.40 -8.83 -35.61
C THR A 722 -10.18 -7.53 -35.84
N PRO A 723 -10.68 -7.26 -37.06
CA PRO A 723 -11.50 -6.05 -37.31
C PRO A 723 -12.74 -5.95 -36.43
N PHE A 724 -13.32 -7.07 -35.99
CA PHE A 724 -14.45 -7.08 -35.07
C PHE A 724 -14.04 -6.65 -33.66
N ARG A 725 -12.97 -7.24 -33.12
CA ARG A 725 -12.43 -6.90 -31.81
C ARG A 725 -11.95 -5.46 -31.74
N ALA A 726 -11.24 -5.00 -32.78
CA ALA A 726 -10.84 -3.60 -32.88
C ALA A 726 -12.03 -2.62 -32.81
N ARG A 727 -13.16 -2.96 -33.46
CA ARG A 727 -14.39 -2.13 -33.35
C ARG A 727 -15.00 -2.16 -31.96
N VAL A 728 -14.87 -3.25 -31.20
CA VAL A 728 -15.33 -3.29 -29.79
C VAL A 728 -14.47 -2.35 -28.96
N GLU A 729 -13.15 -2.43 -29.09
CA GLU A 729 -12.20 -1.54 -28.39
C GLU A 729 -12.46 -0.05 -28.74
N ASP A 730 -12.66 0.26 -30.03
CA ASP A 730 -13.00 1.62 -30.47
C ASP A 730 -14.28 2.16 -29.83
N ARG A 731 -15.28 1.29 -29.59
CA ARG A 731 -16.51 1.68 -28.89
C ARG A 731 -16.27 1.92 -27.39
N LEU A 732 -15.46 1.09 -26.74
CA LEU A 732 -15.09 1.29 -25.33
C LEU A 732 -14.34 2.60 -25.14
N ASP A 733 -13.36 2.90 -26.02
CA ASP A 733 -12.65 4.17 -26.03
C ASP A 733 -13.60 5.35 -26.27
N ALA A 734 -14.58 5.18 -27.18
CA ALA A 734 -15.59 6.19 -27.44
C ALA A 734 -16.51 6.44 -26.25
N TYR A 735 -16.91 5.41 -25.49
CA TYR A 735 -17.72 5.55 -24.28
C TYR A 735 -16.95 6.28 -23.17
N ILE A 736 -15.68 5.91 -22.91
CA ILE A 736 -14.84 6.61 -21.95
C ILE A 736 -14.74 8.10 -22.33
N SER A 737 -14.42 8.38 -23.60
CA SER A 737 -14.32 9.76 -24.12
C SER A 737 -15.64 10.51 -24.02
N PHE A 738 -16.78 9.84 -24.23
CA PHE A 738 -18.10 10.43 -24.06
C PHE A 738 -18.33 10.87 -22.61
N TYR A 739 -18.08 9.99 -21.65
CA TYR A 739 -18.26 10.33 -20.23
C TYR A 739 -17.30 11.42 -19.76
N GLN A 740 -16.05 11.40 -20.17
CA GLN A 740 -15.11 12.49 -19.86
C GLN A 740 -15.60 13.84 -20.37
N LYS A 741 -16.13 13.87 -21.60
CA LYS A 741 -16.72 15.09 -22.19
C LYS A 741 -18.02 15.47 -21.46
N ALA A 742 -18.87 14.52 -21.11
CA ALA A 742 -20.12 14.78 -20.40
C ALA A 742 -19.87 15.35 -19.00
N ILE A 743 -18.90 14.82 -18.25
CA ILE A 743 -18.47 15.36 -16.96
C ILE A 743 -18.04 16.82 -17.11
N GLU A 744 -17.19 17.11 -18.11
CA GLU A 744 -16.69 18.47 -18.33
C GLU A 744 -17.78 19.40 -18.84
N GLN A 745 -18.62 18.94 -19.73
CA GLN A 745 -19.73 19.74 -20.34
C GLN A 745 -20.80 20.09 -19.30
N ASN A 746 -21.17 19.13 -18.45
CA ASN A 746 -22.23 19.31 -17.45
C ASN A 746 -21.68 19.75 -16.10
N LYS A 747 -20.33 19.88 -15.96
CA LYS A 747 -19.67 20.28 -14.71
C LYS A 747 -20.05 19.37 -13.52
N TRP A 748 -19.99 18.06 -13.73
CA TRP A 748 -20.26 17.08 -12.67
C TRP A 748 -19.12 17.06 -11.65
N TYR A 749 -19.01 18.20 -10.95
CA TYR A 749 -18.04 18.47 -9.89
C TYR A 749 -18.81 18.95 -8.67
N GLY A 750 -18.13 19.12 -7.57
CA GLY A 750 -18.70 19.62 -6.33
C GLY A 750 -18.49 18.65 -5.18
N PHE A 751 -18.70 19.13 -3.99
CA PHE A 751 -18.37 18.44 -2.75
C PHE A 751 -18.94 17.03 -2.66
N TRP A 752 -20.20 16.82 -3.05
CA TRP A 752 -20.86 15.52 -3.01
C TRP A 752 -20.77 14.74 -4.32
N ASN A 753 -20.63 15.43 -5.45
CA ASN A 753 -20.78 14.84 -6.78
C ASN A 753 -19.46 14.49 -7.47
N TYR A 754 -18.33 15.03 -7.00
CA TYR A 754 -17.06 14.78 -7.65
C TYR A 754 -16.65 13.29 -7.55
N GLY A 755 -16.42 12.69 -8.70
CA GLY A 755 -16.10 11.28 -8.86
C GLY A 755 -17.27 10.44 -9.36
N ASP A 756 -18.48 10.99 -9.41
CA ASP A 756 -19.67 10.32 -9.93
C ASP A 756 -19.86 10.55 -11.43
N VAL A 757 -20.47 9.56 -12.09
CA VAL A 757 -20.97 9.67 -13.46
C VAL A 757 -22.48 9.67 -13.40
N MET A 758 -23.09 10.78 -13.76
CA MET A 758 -24.53 11.00 -13.59
C MET A 758 -25.31 10.47 -14.78
N HIS A 759 -26.36 9.68 -14.55
CA HIS A 759 -27.26 9.20 -15.60
C HIS A 759 -28.41 10.19 -15.87
N ALA A 760 -29.10 10.62 -14.82
CA ALA A 760 -30.10 11.66 -14.88
C ALA A 760 -29.65 12.83 -13.98
N TYR A 761 -29.27 13.94 -14.58
CA TYR A 761 -28.74 15.10 -13.89
C TYR A 761 -29.80 16.21 -13.82
N ASP A 762 -30.08 16.69 -12.60
CA ASP A 762 -30.89 17.89 -12.37
C ASP A 762 -29.97 19.12 -12.32
N PRO A 763 -30.00 19.99 -13.36
CA PRO A 763 -29.12 21.14 -13.39
C PRO A 763 -29.51 22.25 -12.40
N VAL A 764 -30.72 22.22 -11.84
CA VAL A 764 -31.18 23.19 -10.84
C VAL A 764 -30.68 22.83 -9.45
N ARG A 765 -30.75 21.55 -9.12
CA ARG A 765 -30.28 21.02 -7.82
C ARG A 765 -28.81 20.64 -7.81
N HIS A 766 -28.17 20.61 -8.97
CA HIS A 766 -26.80 20.09 -9.15
C HIS A 766 -26.64 18.70 -8.54
N THR A 767 -27.60 17.82 -8.73
CA THR A 767 -27.60 16.46 -8.19
C THR A 767 -27.97 15.44 -9.24
N CYS A 768 -27.53 14.21 -9.06
CA CYS A 768 -27.95 13.08 -9.87
C CYS A 768 -29.25 12.50 -9.31
N LEU A 769 -30.26 12.34 -10.16
CA LEU A 769 -31.51 11.69 -9.81
C LEU A 769 -31.44 10.15 -9.94
N LEU A 770 -30.42 9.64 -10.66
CA LEU A 770 -30.16 8.21 -10.85
C LEU A 770 -28.66 7.98 -10.95
N TYR A 771 -28.12 7.19 -10.05
CA TYR A 771 -26.73 6.77 -10.09
C TYR A 771 -26.55 5.67 -11.14
N THR A 772 -25.54 5.83 -12.02
CA THR A 772 -25.22 4.85 -13.06
C THR A 772 -24.16 3.84 -12.63
N SER A 773 -23.57 4.01 -11.46
CA SER A 773 -22.76 2.93 -10.92
C SER A 773 -23.70 1.79 -10.57
N PRO A 774 -23.63 0.64 -11.28
CA PRO A 774 -24.36 -0.53 -10.85
C PRO A 774 -23.88 -0.87 -9.46
N SER A 775 -24.70 -0.60 -8.48
CA SER A 775 -24.50 -1.12 -7.13
C SER A 775 -24.45 -2.65 -7.23
N PRO A 776 -23.62 -3.34 -6.42
CA PRO A 776 -23.72 -4.79 -6.32
C PRO A 776 -25.13 -5.30 -6.01
N ARG A 777 -26.03 -4.44 -5.57
CA ARG A 777 -27.45 -4.72 -5.36
C ARG A 777 -28.26 -4.81 -6.65
N ASP A 778 -27.85 -4.14 -7.72
CA ASP A 778 -28.54 -4.14 -9.01
C ASP A 778 -28.41 -5.47 -9.75
N TYR A 779 -27.48 -6.34 -9.32
CA TYR A 779 -27.27 -7.68 -9.84
C TYR A 779 -27.76 -8.80 -8.89
N ALA A 780 -28.30 -8.43 -7.73
CA ALA A 780 -28.80 -9.40 -6.75
C ALA A 780 -30.35 -9.54 -6.74
N ALA A 781 -31.03 -8.83 -7.63
CA ALA A 781 -32.50 -8.93 -7.84
C ALA A 781 -32.85 -9.84 -9.01
#